data_6b15c6f5a9d026d89b933f1b0e78b2f3
#
_entry.id   6b15c6f5a9d026d89b933f1b0e78b2f3
#
_cell.length_a   1.000
_cell.length_b   1.000
_cell.length_c   1.000
_cell.angle_alpha   90.00
_cell.angle_beta   90.00
_cell.angle_gamma   90.00
#
_symmetry.space_group_name_H-M   'P 1'
#
loop_
_entity.id
_entity.type
_entity.pdbx_description
1 polymer ?
#
loop_
_entity_poly.entity_id
_entity_poly.type
_entity_poly.pdbx_seq_one_letter_code
_entity_poly.pdbx_strand_id
1 'polypeptide(L)'
;MPKRYAHLLASTGLAMAGLLLSGCGGSSSSRGPQIDLSHLDPAEAAYCDQLISSHCLYPFPSNHYTLADDSSTTGLRIHLQAQALPVAQPTGIPGLPTESTAMDPAEWNRNDGFSPGAMLLAHFPGIDLEQTGAVTLGDIEASLDSDAPILVIDAETLERHLIWAELDATATDPERQSLMIRPAANFIEGRRYIVALRSLRDAQGELLPAPALFRAYRDNLRTGETVYEQRRPAMEDIFSRLEAHGIARDSLTLAWDFTIASQQNLTGRLLHLRDDAFARLGDQAPVFNVTEVGKEIDGQERALISRGITGTFEVPNYLTTPGGVPGGRFNYAEDGEGGIDADALPQVRNNDDVVQARFRCQIAESTVADFEDDTAPVNPARAALYGHGLFGEGPGGEFRSDAVRVMSNDHNIMYCATDWVGMSRFDVEAGVVPLVLANISNLPMMNDRSQQGLLNFMYLARLLTHPDGFASHPAFSHEGQVVFETEHDEVFFDGNSQGGIMGGALVATAPDIHRGVLGVPGANYSLLLQRFGPFEERFGFILYGAYPDTLDQSAVFALMQMLWDRAENNGYLSHLAGRHLPNTDTDKRVLLHAALGDHLVTHWSAEIIARTIGAPLHEPTRRLGDHTDSNPYFAIGDIQYPHQGHALMIWDSGAWNPETDRGNALPPTNNTGPTKETGFGNDPHESPRRTPAAQAQKSAFMQRDSEVIDVCGDDICRSFDHTGLDR
;
A
#
# COMPACT_ATOMS: atom_id res chain seq x y z
N MET A 1 3.77 -59.89 2.06
CA MET A 1 4.06 -61.13 1.31
C MET A 1 3.92 -60.83 -0.16
N PRO A 2 4.92 -61.22 -0.96
CA PRO A 2 5.09 -60.74 -2.33
C PRO A 2 4.64 -61.75 -3.37
N LYS A 3 4.44 -61.30 -4.62
CA LYS A 3 4.72 -62.17 -5.77
C LYS A 3 5.30 -61.37 -6.93
N ARG A 4 6.56 -61.65 -7.18
CA ARG A 4 7.31 -61.38 -8.41
C ARG A 4 6.76 -62.26 -9.54
N TYR A 5 6.89 -61.78 -10.78
CA TYR A 5 7.34 -62.62 -11.92
C TYR A 5 8.07 -61.74 -12.93
N ALA A 6 9.28 -62.19 -13.23
CA ALA A 6 10.18 -61.70 -14.26
C ALA A 6 10.20 -62.71 -15.43
N HIS A 7 10.91 -62.34 -16.48
CA HIS A 7 11.36 -63.03 -17.70
C HIS A 7 10.59 -62.67 -18.99
N LEU A 8 11.14 -62.48 -20.17
CA LEU A 8 12.45 -62.91 -20.70
C LEU A 8 12.75 -62.09 -21.98
N LEU A 9 14.03 -61.93 -22.27
CA LEU A 9 14.65 -61.39 -23.47
C LEU A 9 14.37 -62.26 -24.72
N ALA A 10 14.27 -61.65 -25.90
CA ALA A 10 14.73 -62.26 -27.13
C ALA A 10 15.19 -61.18 -28.15
N SER A 11 16.47 -61.22 -28.39
CA SER A 11 17.20 -60.53 -29.44
C SER A 11 17.03 -61.23 -30.79
N THR A 12 16.78 -60.49 -31.89
CA THR A 12 17.23 -60.90 -33.22
C THR A 12 17.59 -59.65 -34.03
N GLY A 13 18.85 -59.55 -34.34
CA GLY A 13 19.38 -58.60 -35.30
C GLY A 13 19.20 -59.12 -36.75
N LEU A 14 19.05 -58.23 -37.69
CA LEU A 14 19.47 -58.43 -39.06
C LEU A 14 19.90 -57.07 -39.69
N ALA A 15 21.04 -57.17 -40.35
CA ALA A 15 21.76 -56.03 -40.92
C ALA A 15 21.37 -55.76 -42.38
N MET A 16 21.78 -54.57 -42.84
CA MET A 16 22.09 -54.12 -44.20
C MET A 16 20.97 -53.81 -45.19
N ALA A 17 20.87 -52.54 -45.56
CA ALA A 17 21.24 -52.09 -46.90
C ALA A 17 21.24 -50.54 -46.96
N GLY A 18 22.37 -49.98 -47.24
CA GLY A 18 22.50 -48.54 -47.51
C GLY A 18 21.91 -48.18 -48.88
N LEU A 19 21.20 -47.06 -48.90
CA LEU A 19 20.92 -46.27 -50.09
C LEU A 19 21.20 -44.83 -49.76
N LEU A 20 22.32 -44.35 -50.28
CA LEU A 20 22.64 -42.94 -50.38
C LEU A 20 21.66 -42.27 -51.34
N LEU A 21 20.69 -41.57 -50.82
CA LEU A 21 19.96 -40.55 -51.57
C LEU A 21 20.37 -39.20 -50.96
N SER A 22 21.27 -38.54 -51.66
CA SER A 22 21.52 -37.10 -51.50
C SER A 22 20.26 -36.33 -51.92
N GLY A 23 19.36 -36.11 -50.94
CA GLY A 23 18.28 -35.15 -51.05
C GLY A 23 18.75 -33.84 -50.51
N CYS A 24 18.98 -32.86 -51.36
CA CYS A 24 18.96 -31.46 -50.98
C CYS A 24 17.58 -31.13 -50.45
N GLY A 25 17.39 -31.37 -49.14
CA GLY A 25 16.28 -30.84 -48.39
C GLY A 25 16.62 -29.42 -47.99
N GLY A 26 16.35 -28.48 -48.87
CA GLY A 26 16.23 -27.08 -48.44
C GLY A 26 15.11 -27.02 -47.44
N SER A 27 15.45 -26.82 -46.15
CA SER A 27 14.50 -26.34 -45.14
C SER A 27 14.03 -24.98 -45.62
N SER A 28 12.95 -24.94 -46.37
CA SER A 28 12.16 -23.72 -46.53
C SER A 28 11.56 -23.41 -45.15
N SER A 29 12.36 -22.78 -44.28
CA SER A 29 11.79 -21.98 -43.21
C SER A 29 10.89 -20.98 -43.93
N SER A 30 9.58 -21.14 -43.82
CA SER A 30 8.60 -20.16 -44.26
C SER A 30 8.79 -18.91 -43.40
N ARG A 31 9.77 -18.08 -43.73
CA ARG A 31 10.02 -16.82 -43.06
C ARG A 31 8.91 -15.88 -43.50
N GLY A 32 7.97 -15.55 -42.59
CA GLY A 32 6.98 -14.52 -42.82
C GLY A 32 7.61 -13.19 -43.27
N PRO A 33 6.82 -12.24 -43.76
CA PRO A 33 7.34 -10.93 -44.16
C PRO A 33 8.06 -10.27 -42.96
N GLN A 34 9.08 -9.47 -43.27
CA GLN A 34 9.79 -8.71 -42.25
C GLN A 34 9.09 -7.36 -42.04
N ILE A 35 8.96 -6.95 -40.78
CA ILE A 35 8.45 -5.63 -40.42
C ILE A 35 9.61 -4.63 -40.33
N ASP A 36 9.34 -3.36 -40.63
CA ASP A 36 10.30 -2.28 -40.42
C ASP A 36 10.27 -1.83 -38.98
N LEU A 37 11.38 -2.01 -38.26
CA LEU A 37 11.64 -1.60 -36.89
C LEU A 37 12.84 -0.65 -36.80
N SER A 38 13.22 0.00 -37.90
CA SER A 38 14.40 0.88 -37.99
C SER A 38 14.34 2.11 -37.05
N HIS A 39 13.14 2.40 -36.53
CA HIS A 39 12.93 3.47 -35.54
C HIS A 39 13.25 3.03 -34.09
N LEU A 40 13.49 1.74 -33.85
CA LEU A 40 13.91 1.20 -32.55
C LEU A 40 15.42 0.93 -32.58
N ASP A 41 16.07 1.18 -31.43
CA ASP A 41 17.48 0.82 -31.25
C ASP A 41 17.57 -0.56 -30.57
N PRO A 42 18.04 -1.62 -31.25
CA PRO A 42 18.21 -2.93 -30.62
C PRO A 42 19.15 -2.94 -29.40
N ALA A 43 20.06 -1.96 -29.29
CA ALA A 43 20.97 -1.86 -28.15
C ALA A 43 20.22 -1.45 -26.87
N GLU A 44 19.12 -0.70 -26.99
CA GLU A 44 18.30 -0.29 -25.87
C GLU A 44 17.38 -1.42 -25.35
N ALA A 45 17.13 -2.44 -26.16
CA ALA A 45 16.26 -3.57 -25.77
C ALA A 45 16.77 -4.34 -24.53
N ALA A 46 18.01 -4.11 -24.11
CA ALA A 46 18.55 -4.70 -22.90
C ALA A 46 18.04 -4.01 -21.61
N TYR A 47 17.55 -2.76 -21.71
CA TYR A 47 17.11 -1.96 -20.56
C TYR A 47 15.77 -1.25 -20.78
N CYS A 48 15.29 -1.07 -22.01
CA CYS A 48 13.98 -0.52 -22.32
C CYS A 48 13.02 -1.61 -22.83
N ASP A 49 11.77 -1.59 -22.35
CA ASP A 49 10.70 -2.39 -22.96
C ASP A 49 10.17 -1.67 -24.20
N GLN A 50 10.66 -2.06 -25.35
CA GLN A 50 10.34 -1.40 -26.63
C GLN A 50 8.98 -1.83 -27.24
N LEU A 51 8.12 -2.50 -26.48
CA LEU A 51 6.71 -2.67 -26.89
C LEU A 51 6.00 -1.32 -27.00
N ILE A 52 6.35 -0.35 -26.15
CA ILE A 52 5.95 1.05 -26.25
C ILE A 52 7.22 1.90 -26.32
N SER A 53 7.47 2.51 -27.46
CA SER A 53 8.72 3.25 -27.70
C SER A 53 8.74 4.70 -27.19
N SER A 54 7.61 5.20 -26.68
CA SER A 54 7.50 6.60 -26.22
C SER A 54 8.11 6.83 -24.82
N HIS A 55 8.30 5.76 -24.05
CA HIS A 55 8.94 5.81 -22.73
C HIS A 55 9.62 4.48 -22.42
N CYS A 56 10.87 4.52 -21.94
CA CYS A 56 11.70 3.34 -21.75
C CYS A 56 11.08 2.30 -20.81
N LEU A 57 10.45 2.72 -19.71
CA LEU A 57 9.82 1.81 -18.74
C LEU A 57 8.45 1.27 -19.18
N TYR A 58 7.85 1.79 -20.23
CA TYR A 58 6.49 1.38 -20.60
C TYR A 58 6.47 0.22 -21.59
N PRO A 59 5.51 -0.74 -21.43
CA PRO A 59 4.51 -0.84 -20.35
C PRO A 59 5.14 -1.23 -19.01
N PHE A 60 4.57 -0.74 -17.88
CA PHE A 60 5.08 -1.02 -16.54
C PHE A 60 3.90 -1.37 -15.59
N PRO A 61 4.07 -2.28 -14.62
CA PRO A 61 5.18 -3.22 -14.48
C PRO A 61 5.23 -4.24 -15.63
N SER A 62 6.41 -4.79 -15.93
CA SER A 62 6.61 -5.77 -16.99
C SER A 62 7.69 -6.78 -16.62
N ASN A 63 7.45 -8.07 -16.89
CA ASN A 63 8.45 -9.12 -16.72
C ASN A 63 9.68 -8.95 -17.65
N HIS A 64 9.65 -8.00 -18.57
CA HIS A 64 10.85 -7.55 -19.29
C HIS A 64 11.96 -7.06 -18.31
N TYR A 65 11.57 -6.49 -17.17
CA TYR A 65 12.47 -5.98 -16.13
C TYR A 65 12.75 -7.01 -15.04
N THR A 66 12.75 -8.29 -15.38
CA THR A 66 13.10 -9.37 -14.46
C THR A 66 14.15 -10.29 -15.07
N LEU A 67 14.92 -10.93 -14.20
CA LEU A 67 15.78 -12.05 -14.53
C LEU A 67 15.35 -13.27 -13.74
N ALA A 68 15.63 -14.46 -14.30
CA ALA A 68 15.42 -15.71 -13.58
C ALA A 68 16.37 -15.77 -12.37
N ASP A 69 15.82 -16.11 -11.21
CA ASP A 69 16.55 -16.22 -9.95
C ASP A 69 15.96 -17.38 -9.12
N ASP A 70 16.61 -18.55 -9.18
CA ASP A 70 16.18 -19.75 -8.48
C ASP A 70 16.27 -19.63 -6.95
N SER A 71 16.93 -18.59 -6.41
CA SER A 71 17.00 -18.31 -4.98
C SER A 71 15.78 -17.57 -4.46
N SER A 72 15.06 -16.86 -5.32
CA SER A 72 13.85 -16.12 -4.95
C SER A 72 12.62 -17.00 -4.92
N THR A 73 11.61 -16.60 -4.11
CA THR A 73 10.34 -17.34 -3.99
C THR A 73 9.53 -17.36 -5.29
N THR A 74 9.59 -16.31 -6.08
CA THR A 74 8.88 -16.22 -7.37
C THR A 74 9.63 -16.87 -8.53
N GLY A 75 10.91 -17.23 -8.34
CA GLY A 75 11.82 -17.66 -9.42
C GLY A 75 12.33 -16.48 -10.26
N LEU A 76 12.06 -15.24 -9.87
CA LEU A 76 12.43 -14.02 -10.58
C LEU A 76 13.11 -13.02 -9.64
N ARG A 77 13.88 -12.10 -10.22
CA ARG A 77 14.45 -10.94 -9.55
C ARG A 77 14.26 -9.73 -10.45
N ILE A 78 13.85 -8.60 -9.87
CA ILE A 78 13.78 -7.32 -10.60
C ILE A 78 15.17 -6.95 -11.09
N HIS A 79 15.26 -6.49 -12.33
CA HIS A 79 16.49 -6.07 -12.99
C HIS A 79 16.27 -4.77 -13.76
N LEU A 80 16.08 -3.70 -13.03
CA LEU A 80 16.07 -2.35 -13.57
C LEU A 80 17.52 -1.85 -13.76
N GLN A 81 17.78 -1.20 -14.86
CA GLN A 81 19.05 -0.53 -15.12
C GLN A 81 18.85 0.98 -15.04
N ALA A 82 19.85 1.71 -14.57
CA ALA A 82 19.74 3.16 -14.36
C ALA A 82 19.38 3.93 -15.64
N GLN A 83 19.75 3.40 -16.81
CA GLN A 83 19.44 4.00 -18.12
C GLN A 83 17.94 3.96 -18.46
N ALA A 84 17.19 3.03 -17.86
CA ALA A 84 15.74 2.91 -18.04
C ALA A 84 14.94 3.85 -17.14
N LEU A 85 15.55 4.32 -16.07
CA LEU A 85 14.87 5.04 -14.99
C LEU A 85 14.83 6.54 -15.23
N PRO A 86 13.80 7.25 -14.73
CA PRO A 86 13.75 8.70 -14.74
C PRO A 86 15.00 9.35 -14.10
N VAL A 87 15.43 10.45 -14.65
CA VAL A 87 16.60 11.21 -14.15
C VAL A 87 16.10 12.42 -13.38
N ALA A 88 16.39 12.45 -12.07
CA ALA A 88 16.01 13.58 -11.22
C ALA A 88 16.77 14.86 -11.66
N GLN A 89 16.03 15.93 -11.92
CA GLN A 89 16.53 17.24 -12.31
C GLN A 89 16.73 18.14 -11.08
N PRO A 90 17.65 19.12 -11.12
CA PRO A 90 17.81 20.07 -10.04
C PRO A 90 16.60 20.98 -9.92
N THR A 91 16.01 21.04 -8.73
CA THR A 91 14.80 21.85 -8.45
C THR A 91 15.13 23.32 -8.17
N GLY A 92 16.39 23.68 -7.96
CA GLY A 92 16.82 25.02 -7.55
C GLY A 92 16.50 25.37 -6.09
N ILE A 93 15.98 24.44 -5.31
CA ILE A 93 15.64 24.64 -3.90
C ILE A 93 16.92 24.51 -3.05
N PRO A 94 17.24 25.49 -2.17
CA PRO A 94 18.40 25.42 -1.30
C PRO A 94 18.42 24.14 -0.43
N GLY A 95 19.57 23.45 -0.42
CA GLY A 95 19.74 22.21 0.36
C GLY A 95 19.36 20.93 -0.38
N LEU A 96 18.78 21.03 -1.59
CA LEU A 96 18.50 19.88 -2.46
C LEU A 96 19.61 19.74 -3.55
N PRO A 97 19.67 18.60 -4.28
CA PRO A 97 20.65 18.38 -5.32
C PRO A 97 20.65 19.49 -6.38
N THR A 98 21.86 19.92 -6.77
CA THR A 98 22.09 21.01 -7.74
C THR A 98 22.45 20.52 -9.14
N GLU A 99 22.59 19.19 -9.30
CA GLU A 99 22.91 18.53 -10.56
C GLU A 99 21.89 17.41 -10.83
N SER A 100 21.69 17.11 -12.12
CA SER A 100 20.86 15.97 -12.52
C SER A 100 21.45 14.66 -11.98
N THR A 101 20.61 13.82 -11.41
CA THR A 101 21.03 12.58 -10.77
C THR A 101 20.24 11.41 -11.32
N ALA A 102 20.92 10.40 -11.87
CA ALA A 102 20.31 9.15 -12.25
C ALA A 102 19.75 8.44 -11.02
N MET A 103 18.60 7.78 -11.17
CA MET A 103 18.07 6.91 -10.12
C MET A 103 19.00 5.69 -9.96
N ASP A 104 19.26 5.34 -8.70
CA ASP A 104 19.94 4.10 -8.32
C ASP A 104 18.91 2.96 -8.18
N PRO A 105 18.95 1.94 -9.05
CA PRO A 105 17.98 0.83 -9.00
C PRO A 105 18.23 -0.20 -7.90
N ALA A 106 19.32 -0.10 -7.15
CA ALA A 106 19.81 -1.14 -6.26
C ALA A 106 18.72 -1.67 -5.29
N GLU A 107 17.93 -0.78 -4.69
CA GLU A 107 16.91 -1.22 -3.73
C GLU A 107 15.68 -1.85 -4.41
N TRP A 108 15.30 -1.40 -5.61
CA TRP A 108 14.25 -2.03 -6.42
C TRP A 108 14.66 -3.42 -6.90
N ASN A 109 15.93 -3.59 -7.28
CA ASN A 109 16.49 -4.85 -7.76
C ASN A 109 16.60 -5.93 -6.67
N ARG A 110 16.34 -5.60 -5.41
CA ARG A 110 16.19 -6.57 -4.32
C ARG A 110 14.79 -7.20 -4.26
N ASN A 111 13.84 -6.71 -5.06
CA ASN A 111 12.50 -7.30 -5.11
C ASN A 111 12.47 -8.51 -6.05
N ASP A 112 11.63 -9.49 -5.70
CA ASP A 112 11.36 -10.69 -6.51
C ASP A 112 10.09 -10.59 -7.35
N GLY A 113 9.54 -9.38 -7.46
CA GLY A 113 8.35 -9.05 -8.22
C GLY A 113 7.89 -7.62 -7.96
N PHE A 114 6.71 -7.30 -8.48
CA PHE A 114 6.13 -5.95 -8.42
C PHE A 114 5.09 -5.81 -7.30
N SER A 115 4.62 -4.59 -7.07
CA SER A 115 3.63 -4.26 -6.04
C SER A 115 2.30 -5.02 -6.21
N PRO A 116 1.68 -5.53 -5.11
CA PRO A 116 0.33 -6.09 -5.18
C PRO A 116 -0.76 -5.06 -5.50
N GLY A 117 -0.50 -3.76 -5.29
CA GLY A 117 -1.36 -2.65 -5.70
C GLY A 117 -0.82 -1.88 -6.90
N ALA A 118 -0.05 -2.53 -7.78
CA ALA A 118 0.63 -1.87 -8.88
C ALA A 118 -0.33 -1.09 -9.79
N MET A 119 -0.03 0.18 -10.00
CA MET A 119 -0.58 0.97 -11.10
C MET A 119 0.07 0.50 -12.41
N LEU A 120 -0.75 -0.04 -13.33
CA LEU A 120 -0.27 -0.53 -14.62
C LEU A 120 -0.27 0.62 -15.61
N LEU A 121 0.87 0.87 -16.24
CA LEU A 121 1.11 2.03 -17.10
C LEU A 121 1.29 1.60 -18.56
N ALA A 122 0.61 2.29 -19.45
CA ALA A 122 0.82 2.24 -20.89
C ALA A 122 0.70 3.65 -21.48
N HIS A 123 1.09 3.83 -22.74
CA HIS A 123 0.98 5.13 -23.40
C HIS A 123 0.51 4.97 -24.84
N PHE A 124 -0.61 5.60 -25.12
CA PHE A 124 -1.23 5.64 -26.45
C PHE A 124 -1.69 7.07 -26.74
N PRO A 125 -0.87 7.88 -27.42
CA PRO A 125 -1.24 9.25 -27.77
C PRO A 125 -2.60 9.31 -28.45
N GLY A 126 -3.46 10.23 -27.99
CA GLY A 126 -4.78 10.43 -28.54
C GLY A 126 -5.85 9.41 -28.16
N ILE A 127 -5.56 8.48 -27.22
CA ILE A 127 -6.58 7.56 -26.71
C ILE A 127 -7.76 8.31 -26.08
N ASP A 128 -8.97 7.86 -26.37
CA ASP A 128 -10.20 8.30 -25.72
C ASP A 128 -10.83 7.10 -24.98
N LEU A 129 -10.94 7.20 -23.66
CA LEU A 129 -11.43 6.10 -22.83
C LEU A 129 -12.94 5.88 -23.00
N GLU A 130 -13.71 6.93 -23.24
CA GLU A 130 -15.16 6.81 -23.50
C GLU A 130 -15.42 6.13 -24.85
N GLN A 131 -14.76 6.58 -25.94
CA GLN A 131 -14.85 5.94 -27.24
C GLN A 131 -14.32 4.51 -27.24
N THR A 132 -13.31 4.23 -26.41
CA THR A 132 -12.79 2.88 -26.20
C THR A 132 -13.79 1.99 -25.44
N GLY A 133 -14.67 2.56 -24.62
CA GLY A 133 -15.54 1.82 -23.71
C GLY A 133 -14.76 1.28 -22.50
N ALA A 134 -13.73 1.99 -22.07
CA ALA A 134 -12.91 1.58 -20.95
C ALA A 134 -13.69 1.67 -19.62
N VAL A 135 -13.42 0.72 -18.73
CA VAL A 135 -14.06 0.65 -17.42
C VAL A 135 -13.65 1.83 -16.55
N THR A 136 -14.63 2.52 -16.02
CA THR A 136 -14.43 3.65 -15.11
C THR A 136 -14.48 3.21 -13.64
N LEU A 137 -14.03 4.08 -12.74
CA LEU A 137 -14.11 3.89 -11.31
C LEU A 137 -15.57 3.67 -10.81
N GLY A 138 -16.56 4.25 -11.51
CA GLY A 138 -17.96 4.15 -11.15
C GLY A 138 -18.65 2.84 -11.57
N ASP A 139 -18.02 2.01 -12.39
CA ASP A 139 -18.59 0.76 -12.91
C ASP A 139 -17.53 -0.35 -13.02
N ILE A 140 -16.97 -0.71 -11.87
CA ILE A 140 -15.87 -1.69 -11.78
C ILE A 140 -16.32 -3.07 -12.29
N GLU A 141 -17.61 -3.43 -12.14
CA GLU A 141 -18.18 -4.70 -12.62
C GLU A 141 -17.91 -4.93 -14.12
N ALA A 142 -18.00 -3.85 -14.93
CA ALA A 142 -17.78 -3.93 -16.37
C ALA A 142 -16.37 -4.39 -16.76
N SER A 143 -15.40 -4.41 -15.83
CA SER A 143 -14.08 -5.02 -16.06
C SER A 143 -14.13 -6.54 -16.30
N LEU A 144 -15.21 -7.18 -15.88
CA LEU A 144 -15.44 -8.62 -16.04
C LEU A 144 -16.19 -8.95 -17.35
N ASP A 145 -16.70 -7.97 -18.06
CA ASP A 145 -17.47 -8.18 -19.29
C ASP A 145 -16.62 -8.85 -20.38
N SER A 146 -17.23 -9.79 -21.10
CA SER A 146 -16.53 -10.57 -22.11
C SER A 146 -15.90 -9.73 -23.22
N ASP A 147 -16.44 -8.54 -23.49
CA ASP A 147 -15.99 -7.57 -24.49
C ASP A 147 -15.21 -6.39 -23.92
N ALA A 148 -14.95 -6.34 -22.62
CA ALA A 148 -14.13 -5.29 -22.00
C ALA A 148 -12.83 -5.04 -22.80
N PRO A 149 -12.53 -3.78 -23.18
CA PRO A 149 -11.37 -3.49 -24.03
C PRO A 149 -10.04 -3.55 -23.27
N ILE A 150 -10.08 -3.34 -21.96
CA ILE A 150 -8.92 -3.39 -21.06
C ILE A 150 -9.20 -4.47 -20.04
N LEU A 151 -8.30 -5.43 -19.92
CA LEU A 151 -8.46 -6.51 -18.96
C LEU A 151 -7.11 -6.98 -18.40
N VAL A 152 -7.16 -7.50 -17.18
CA VAL A 152 -6.03 -8.16 -16.52
C VAL A 152 -6.50 -9.55 -16.11
N ILE A 153 -5.72 -10.58 -16.43
CA ILE A 153 -6.03 -11.96 -16.05
C ILE A 153 -4.91 -12.57 -15.22
N ASP A 154 -5.27 -13.39 -14.25
CA ASP A 154 -4.33 -14.29 -13.58
C ASP A 154 -3.84 -15.33 -14.61
N ALA A 155 -2.54 -15.44 -14.81
CA ALA A 155 -1.97 -16.30 -15.85
C ALA A 155 -2.14 -17.80 -15.55
N GLU A 156 -2.43 -18.19 -14.32
CA GLU A 156 -2.63 -19.60 -13.93
C GLU A 156 -4.10 -20.00 -13.99
N THR A 157 -4.99 -19.20 -13.36
CA THR A 157 -6.42 -19.52 -13.26
C THR A 157 -7.21 -19.05 -14.47
N LEU A 158 -6.66 -18.10 -15.25
CA LEU A 158 -7.32 -17.37 -16.33
C LEU A 158 -8.54 -16.56 -15.85
N GLU A 159 -8.67 -16.31 -14.56
CA GLU A 159 -9.70 -15.43 -14.01
C GLU A 159 -9.36 -13.96 -14.23
N ARG A 160 -10.37 -13.16 -14.52
CA ARG A 160 -10.21 -11.71 -14.66
C ARG A 160 -10.06 -11.05 -13.30
N HIS A 161 -9.18 -10.08 -13.23
CA HIS A 161 -9.01 -9.23 -12.08
C HIS A 161 -9.84 -7.96 -12.22
N LEU A 162 -10.45 -7.50 -11.13
CA LEU A 162 -11.22 -6.25 -11.08
C LEU A 162 -10.28 -5.06 -11.25
N ILE A 163 -10.58 -4.20 -12.22
CA ILE A 163 -9.78 -3.01 -12.53
C ILE A 163 -10.67 -1.83 -12.93
N TRP A 164 -10.10 -0.64 -12.94
CA TRP A 164 -10.58 0.50 -13.71
C TRP A 164 -9.45 1.16 -14.48
N ALA A 165 -9.77 1.99 -15.45
CA ALA A 165 -8.81 2.72 -16.26
C ALA A 165 -9.06 4.22 -16.18
N GLU A 166 -7.99 5.00 -16.18
CA GLU A 166 -8.01 6.45 -16.19
C GLU A 166 -6.81 7.00 -16.98
N LEU A 167 -6.90 8.21 -17.48
CA LEU A 167 -5.76 8.94 -18.02
C LEU A 167 -5.16 9.83 -16.94
N ASP A 168 -3.87 10.12 -17.06
CA ASP A 168 -3.22 11.09 -16.17
C ASP A 168 -3.82 12.48 -16.35
N ALA A 169 -4.74 12.85 -15.47
CA ALA A 169 -5.45 14.13 -15.51
C ALA A 169 -4.55 15.32 -15.10
N THR A 170 -3.35 15.06 -14.56
CA THR A 170 -2.36 16.10 -14.25
C THR A 170 -1.56 16.52 -15.48
N ALA A 171 -1.48 15.68 -16.51
CA ALA A 171 -0.79 15.98 -17.75
C ALA A 171 -1.59 16.99 -18.59
N THR A 172 -1.00 18.15 -18.82
CA THR A 172 -1.61 19.22 -19.64
C THR A 172 -1.48 18.99 -21.15
N ASP A 173 -0.52 18.16 -21.57
CA ASP A 173 -0.29 17.74 -22.95
C ASP A 173 -0.96 16.39 -23.21
N PRO A 174 -2.03 16.30 -24.03
CA PRO A 174 -2.69 15.04 -24.34
C PRO A 174 -1.76 13.98 -24.97
N GLU A 175 -0.68 14.42 -25.64
CA GLU A 175 0.32 13.51 -26.22
C GLU A 175 1.28 12.93 -25.16
N ARG A 176 1.18 13.36 -23.91
CA ARG A 176 2.03 12.93 -22.79
C ARG A 176 1.23 12.38 -21.61
N GLN A 177 -0.02 11.95 -21.86
CA GLN A 177 -0.86 11.34 -20.83
C GLN A 177 -0.62 9.83 -20.71
N SER A 178 -0.28 9.37 -19.53
CA SER A 178 -0.25 7.93 -19.22
C SER A 178 -1.65 7.35 -19.19
N LEU A 179 -1.85 6.20 -19.81
CA LEU A 179 -2.97 5.31 -19.50
C LEU A 179 -2.62 4.57 -18.20
N MET A 180 -3.42 4.76 -17.17
CA MET A 180 -3.30 4.14 -15.86
C MET A 180 -4.40 3.10 -15.69
N ILE A 181 -4.03 1.85 -15.45
CA ILE A 181 -4.98 0.78 -15.13
C ILE A 181 -4.74 0.41 -13.66
N ARG A 182 -5.76 0.54 -12.84
CA ARG A 182 -5.65 0.34 -11.39
C ARG A 182 -6.41 -0.90 -10.93
N PRO A 183 -5.82 -1.72 -10.06
CA PRO A 183 -6.53 -2.84 -9.45
C PRO A 183 -7.55 -2.35 -8.42
N ALA A 184 -8.77 -2.84 -8.50
CA ALA A 184 -9.84 -2.54 -7.54
C ALA A 184 -9.76 -3.40 -6.27
N ALA A 185 -8.91 -4.41 -6.27
CA ALA A 185 -8.44 -5.19 -5.13
C ALA A 185 -6.98 -5.56 -5.39
N ASN A 186 -6.20 -5.84 -4.36
CA ASN A 186 -4.80 -6.21 -4.56
C ASN A 186 -4.65 -7.48 -5.39
N PHE A 187 -3.62 -7.52 -6.21
CA PHE A 187 -3.16 -8.74 -6.87
C PHE A 187 -2.64 -9.75 -5.83
N ILE A 188 -2.71 -11.02 -6.15
CA ILE A 188 -2.24 -12.10 -5.28
C ILE A 188 -0.70 -12.19 -5.34
N GLU A 189 -0.08 -12.19 -4.19
CA GLU A 189 1.38 -12.31 -4.02
C GLU A 189 1.95 -13.55 -4.73
N GLY A 190 3.09 -13.39 -5.39
CA GLY A 190 3.80 -14.43 -6.11
C GLY A 190 3.14 -14.87 -7.43
N ARG A 191 2.00 -14.30 -7.81
CA ARG A 191 1.30 -14.67 -9.05
C ARG A 191 1.70 -13.81 -10.23
N ARG A 192 1.64 -14.44 -11.41
CA ARG A 192 1.82 -13.78 -12.71
C ARG A 192 0.48 -13.34 -13.26
N TYR A 193 0.42 -12.12 -13.79
CA TYR A 193 -0.75 -11.56 -14.45
C TYR A 193 -0.42 -11.15 -15.88
N ILE A 194 -1.42 -11.19 -16.75
CA ILE A 194 -1.34 -10.75 -18.14
C ILE A 194 -2.31 -9.58 -18.32
N VAL A 195 -1.81 -8.47 -18.84
CA VAL A 195 -2.59 -7.32 -19.29
C VAL A 195 -2.87 -7.47 -20.77
N ALA A 196 -4.12 -7.24 -21.18
CA ALA A 196 -4.49 -7.22 -22.58
C ALA A 196 -5.33 -5.97 -22.90
N LEU A 197 -4.88 -5.23 -23.89
CA LEU A 197 -5.55 -4.05 -24.44
C LEU A 197 -6.01 -4.38 -25.86
N ARG A 198 -7.30 -4.15 -26.14
CA ARG A 198 -7.88 -4.43 -27.45
C ARG A 198 -8.80 -3.31 -27.90
N SER A 199 -8.84 -3.09 -29.21
CA SER A 199 -9.79 -2.15 -29.82
C SER A 199 -9.76 -0.73 -29.21
N LEU A 200 -8.59 -0.26 -28.76
CA LEU A 200 -8.42 1.10 -28.28
C LEU A 200 -8.78 2.10 -29.37
N ARG A 201 -9.44 3.19 -29.01
CA ARG A 201 -9.96 4.20 -29.94
C ARG A 201 -9.49 5.62 -29.57
N ASP A 202 -9.40 6.44 -30.61
CA ASP A 202 -9.23 7.88 -30.47
C ASP A 202 -10.59 8.60 -30.29
N ALA A 203 -10.54 9.93 -30.12
CA ALA A 203 -11.72 10.78 -29.96
C ALA A 203 -12.68 10.81 -31.19
N GLN A 204 -12.24 10.32 -32.34
CA GLN A 204 -13.07 10.15 -33.55
C GLN A 204 -13.68 8.73 -33.62
N GLY A 205 -13.35 7.86 -32.67
CA GLY A 205 -13.79 6.46 -32.63
C GLY A 205 -13.01 5.55 -33.57
N GLU A 206 -11.91 6.03 -34.17
CA GLU A 206 -11.04 5.22 -35.01
C GLU A 206 -10.12 4.35 -34.16
N LEU A 207 -9.80 3.15 -34.64
CA LEU A 207 -8.92 2.21 -33.93
C LEU A 207 -7.47 2.70 -33.89
N LEU A 208 -6.90 2.76 -32.70
CA LEU A 208 -5.48 3.03 -32.53
C LEU A 208 -4.63 1.84 -33.03
N PRO A 209 -3.54 2.11 -33.74
CA PRO A 209 -2.69 1.05 -34.27
C PRO A 209 -1.90 0.36 -33.15
N ALA A 210 -1.73 -0.95 -33.28
CA ALA A 210 -0.82 -1.68 -32.40
C ALA A 210 0.64 -1.22 -32.65
N PRO A 211 1.44 -1.03 -31.58
CA PRO A 211 2.85 -0.68 -31.70
C PRO A 211 3.63 -1.67 -32.57
N ALA A 212 4.61 -1.19 -33.30
CA ALA A 212 5.27 -1.96 -34.35
C ALA A 212 5.92 -3.27 -33.86
N LEU A 213 6.64 -3.23 -32.74
CA LEU A 213 7.28 -4.43 -32.19
C LEU A 213 6.24 -5.43 -31.66
N PHE A 214 5.18 -4.96 -30.97
CA PHE A 214 4.09 -5.84 -30.55
C PHE A 214 3.39 -6.48 -31.75
N ARG A 215 3.14 -5.72 -32.83
CA ARG A 215 2.57 -6.22 -34.08
C ARG A 215 3.45 -7.29 -34.75
N ALA A 216 4.79 -7.17 -34.63
CA ALA A 216 5.70 -8.20 -35.11
C ALA A 216 5.43 -9.55 -34.44
N TYR A 217 5.20 -9.57 -33.15
CA TYR A 217 4.85 -10.79 -32.41
C TYR A 217 3.41 -11.24 -32.71
N ARG A 218 2.45 -10.32 -32.61
CA ARG A 218 1.04 -10.61 -32.84
C ARG A 218 0.76 -11.23 -34.21
N ASP A 219 1.33 -10.65 -35.25
CA ASP A 219 1.07 -11.04 -36.65
C ASP A 219 2.13 -12.04 -37.17
N ASN A 220 2.97 -12.59 -36.29
CA ASN A 220 4.05 -13.52 -36.61
C ASN A 220 5.00 -13.02 -37.71
N LEU A 221 5.32 -11.72 -37.69
CA LEU A 221 6.27 -11.10 -38.61
C LEU A 221 7.70 -11.25 -38.06
N ARG A 222 8.69 -11.26 -38.98
CA ARG A 222 10.11 -11.29 -38.57
C ARG A 222 10.56 -9.90 -38.16
N THR A 223 11.27 -9.82 -37.05
CA THR A 223 11.83 -8.55 -36.57
C THR A 223 13.15 -8.19 -37.26
N GLY A 224 13.91 -9.19 -37.70
CA GLY A 224 15.24 -9.00 -38.26
C GLY A 224 16.37 -8.92 -37.23
N GLU A 225 16.05 -8.71 -35.97
CA GLU A 225 17.01 -8.54 -34.87
C GLU A 225 16.91 -9.70 -33.85
N THR A 226 18.06 -10.23 -33.46
CA THR A 226 18.13 -11.40 -32.56
C THR A 226 17.51 -11.08 -31.18
N VAL A 227 17.74 -9.90 -30.64
CA VAL A 227 17.24 -9.49 -29.31
C VAL A 227 15.73 -9.48 -29.26
N TYR A 228 15.05 -9.06 -30.33
CA TYR A 228 13.57 -9.10 -30.38
C TYR A 228 13.05 -10.53 -30.57
N GLU A 229 13.72 -11.36 -31.39
CA GLU A 229 13.31 -12.75 -31.58
C GLU A 229 13.49 -13.59 -30.29
N GLN A 230 14.41 -13.25 -29.40
CA GLN A 230 14.57 -13.90 -28.09
C GLN A 230 13.35 -13.71 -27.18
N ARG A 231 12.60 -12.61 -27.31
CA ARG A 231 11.37 -12.35 -26.56
C ARG A 231 10.15 -13.11 -27.09
N ARG A 232 10.18 -13.56 -28.37
CA ARG A 232 9.03 -14.20 -29.02
C ARG A 232 8.43 -15.37 -28.24
N PRO A 233 9.19 -16.31 -27.64
CA PRO A 233 8.61 -17.41 -26.87
C PRO A 233 7.74 -16.94 -25.70
N ALA A 234 8.13 -15.89 -24.98
CA ALA A 234 7.34 -15.31 -23.90
C ALA A 234 6.05 -14.67 -24.43
N MET A 235 6.12 -13.98 -25.56
CA MET A 235 4.92 -13.41 -26.19
C MET A 235 3.97 -14.50 -26.71
N GLU A 236 4.48 -15.63 -27.24
CA GLU A 236 3.65 -16.76 -27.66
C GLU A 236 2.95 -17.43 -26.46
N ASP A 237 3.57 -17.52 -25.29
CA ASP A 237 2.92 -17.98 -24.06
C ASP A 237 1.77 -17.04 -23.66
N ILE A 238 1.98 -15.72 -23.69
CA ILE A 238 0.94 -14.71 -23.43
C ILE A 238 -0.24 -14.91 -24.40
N PHE A 239 0.01 -15.00 -25.71
CA PHE A 239 -1.05 -15.18 -26.69
C PHE A 239 -1.79 -16.49 -26.49
N SER A 240 -1.09 -17.59 -26.20
CA SER A 240 -1.72 -18.90 -25.96
C SER A 240 -2.67 -18.86 -24.75
N ARG A 241 -2.30 -18.16 -23.67
CA ARG A 241 -3.15 -18.00 -22.48
C ARG A 241 -4.35 -17.10 -22.76
N LEU A 242 -4.16 -16.02 -23.50
CA LEU A 242 -5.26 -15.13 -23.91
C LEU A 242 -6.25 -15.84 -24.83
N GLU A 243 -5.78 -16.63 -25.79
CA GLU A 243 -6.62 -17.45 -26.65
C GLU A 243 -7.40 -18.51 -25.87
N ALA A 244 -6.77 -19.14 -24.87
CA ALA A 244 -7.45 -20.08 -23.95
C ALA A 244 -8.55 -19.40 -23.15
N HIS A 245 -8.41 -18.09 -22.84
CA HIS A 245 -9.44 -17.26 -22.22
C HIS A 245 -10.49 -16.72 -23.23
N GLY A 246 -10.37 -17.04 -24.50
CA GLY A 246 -11.30 -16.63 -25.56
C GLY A 246 -10.98 -15.26 -26.17
N ILE A 247 -9.78 -14.71 -25.96
CA ILE A 247 -9.34 -13.44 -26.54
C ILE A 247 -8.53 -13.72 -27.80
N ALA A 248 -9.07 -13.33 -28.95
CA ALA A 248 -8.43 -13.52 -30.23
C ALA A 248 -7.16 -12.66 -30.36
N ARG A 249 -6.06 -13.27 -30.79
CA ARG A 249 -4.74 -12.64 -30.93
C ARG A 249 -4.78 -11.39 -31.83
N ASP A 250 -5.53 -11.44 -32.93
CA ASP A 250 -5.65 -10.34 -33.88
C ASP A 250 -6.46 -9.15 -33.39
N SER A 251 -7.23 -9.33 -32.30
CA SER A 251 -7.96 -8.23 -31.64
C SER A 251 -7.09 -7.36 -30.74
N LEU A 252 -5.88 -7.81 -30.40
CA LEU A 252 -5.02 -7.14 -29.44
C LEU A 252 -4.36 -5.89 -30.03
N THR A 253 -4.43 -4.79 -29.30
CA THR A 253 -3.62 -3.58 -29.53
C THR A 253 -2.28 -3.70 -28.81
N LEU A 254 -2.27 -4.23 -27.58
CA LEU A 254 -1.07 -4.52 -26.79
C LEU A 254 -1.38 -5.64 -25.77
N ALA A 255 -0.37 -6.45 -25.45
CA ALA A 255 -0.39 -7.33 -24.29
C ALA A 255 1.00 -7.51 -23.71
N TRP A 256 1.08 -7.65 -22.39
CA TRP A 256 2.31 -7.94 -21.66
C TRP A 256 2.00 -8.65 -20.34
N ASP A 257 3.01 -9.05 -19.60
CA ASP A 257 2.86 -9.72 -18.33
C ASP A 257 3.78 -9.15 -17.25
N PHE A 258 3.39 -9.41 -16.00
CA PHE A 258 4.16 -9.05 -14.82
C PHE A 258 3.90 -10.05 -13.70
N THR A 259 4.81 -10.11 -12.72
CA THR A 259 4.72 -11.02 -11.57
C THR A 259 4.73 -10.21 -10.28
N ILE A 260 3.82 -10.52 -9.36
CA ILE A 260 3.73 -9.85 -8.06
C ILE A 260 4.81 -10.38 -7.14
N ALA A 261 5.37 -9.51 -6.32
CA ALA A 261 6.35 -9.87 -5.30
C ALA A 261 5.79 -10.91 -4.31
N SER A 262 6.66 -11.77 -3.82
CA SER A 262 6.27 -12.76 -2.82
C SER A 262 6.00 -12.14 -1.45
N GLN A 263 5.24 -12.84 -0.62
CA GLN A 263 5.06 -12.50 0.80
C GLN A 263 6.40 -12.27 1.49
N GLN A 264 7.38 -13.16 1.28
CA GLN A 264 8.69 -13.06 1.91
C GLN A 264 9.39 -11.74 1.54
N ASN A 265 9.31 -11.32 0.29
CA ASN A 265 9.92 -10.07 -0.15
C ASN A 265 9.21 -8.84 0.41
N LEU A 266 7.87 -8.84 0.42
CA LEU A 266 7.06 -7.72 0.92
C LEU A 266 7.20 -7.55 2.44
N THR A 267 7.06 -8.65 3.21
CA THR A 267 6.90 -8.59 4.67
C THR A 267 8.12 -9.07 5.47
N GLY A 268 9.04 -9.79 4.83
CA GLY A 268 10.11 -10.52 5.52
C GLY A 268 11.05 -9.64 6.32
N ARG A 269 11.32 -8.40 5.90
CA ARG A 269 12.15 -7.46 6.66
C ARG A 269 11.50 -7.08 7.98
N LEU A 270 10.25 -6.64 7.96
CA LEU A 270 9.51 -6.28 9.18
C LEU A 270 9.31 -7.48 10.11
N LEU A 271 8.98 -8.65 9.57
CA LEU A 271 8.87 -9.88 10.36
C LEU A 271 10.19 -10.24 11.02
N HIS A 272 11.32 -10.08 10.32
CA HIS A 272 12.64 -10.31 10.90
C HIS A 272 12.94 -9.30 12.03
N LEU A 273 12.66 -8.00 11.82
CA LEU A 273 12.81 -7.00 12.88
C LEU A 273 12.01 -7.40 14.12
N ARG A 274 10.75 -7.76 13.94
CA ARG A 274 9.87 -8.22 15.03
C ARG A 274 10.48 -9.44 15.75
N ASP A 275 10.75 -10.50 15.00
CA ASP A 275 11.15 -11.78 15.58
C ASP A 275 12.52 -11.69 16.27
N ASP A 276 13.50 -10.99 15.68
CA ASP A 276 14.82 -10.77 16.32
C ASP A 276 14.70 -9.85 17.55
N ALA A 277 13.94 -8.77 17.46
CA ALA A 277 13.77 -7.84 18.57
C ALA A 277 13.08 -8.50 19.78
N PHE A 278 12.00 -9.28 19.55
CA PHE A 278 11.32 -10.00 20.61
C PHE A 278 12.14 -11.19 21.13
N ALA A 279 12.93 -11.85 20.29
CA ALA A 279 13.88 -12.87 20.75
C ALA A 279 14.97 -12.28 21.67
N ARG A 280 15.47 -11.08 21.37
CA ARG A 280 16.42 -10.33 22.24
C ARG A 280 15.77 -9.91 23.56
N LEU A 281 14.51 -9.49 23.50
CA LEU A 281 13.74 -9.10 24.68
C LEU A 281 13.48 -10.29 25.62
N GLY A 282 13.22 -11.49 25.05
CA GLY A 282 12.86 -12.69 25.82
C GLY A 282 11.59 -12.46 26.64
N ASP A 283 11.63 -12.89 27.90
CA ASP A 283 10.53 -12.74 28.87
C ASP A 283 10.62 -11.42 29.65
N GLN A 284 11.27 -10.39 29.13
CA GLN A 284 11.40 -9.10 29.81
C GLN A 284 10.43 -8.06 29.20
N ALA A 285 10.06 -7.05 30.00
CA ALA A 285 9.46 -5.84 29.45
C ALA A 285 10.52 -4.98 28.76
N PRO A 286 10.17 -4.20 27.72
CA PRO A 286 11.05 -3.17 27.20
C PRO A 286 11.51 -2.21 28.33
N VAL A 287 12.76 -1.80 28.29
CA VAL A 287 13.26 -0.78 29.23
C VAL A 287 12.56 0.55 28.94
N PHE A 288 12.03 1.19 29.96
CA PHE A 288 11.36 2.47 29.80
C PHE A 288 11.66 3.45 30.94
N ASN A 289 11.45 4.73 30.69
CA ASN A 289 11.61 5.80 31.68
C ASN A 289 10.46 6.78 31.57
N VAL A 290 9.80 7.06 32.68
CA VAL A 290 8.76 8.10 32.82
C VAL A 290 9.44 9.42 33.12
N THR A 291 9.19 10.44 32.30
CA THR A 291 9.83 11.77 32.44
C THR A 291 8.91 12.82 33.05
N GLU A 292 7.60 12.73 32.83
CA GLU A 292 6.63 13.67 33.34
C GLU A 292 5.30 12.97 33.64
N VAL A 293 4.67 13.34 34.73
CA VAL A 293 3.35 12.84 35.18
C VAL A 293 2.57 14.00 35.76
N GLY A 294 1.32 14.20 35.35
CA GLY A 294 0.45 15.21 35.90
C GLY A 294 -0.78 15.49 35.04
N LYS A 295 -1.69 16.29 35.58
CA LYS A 295 -2.85 16.78 34.85
C LYS A 295 -2.43 17.82 33.81
N GLU A 296 -1.45 18.64 34.13
CA GLU A 296 -0.81 19.59 33.23
C GLU A 296 0.47 18.99 32.67
N ILE A 297 0.51 18.76 31.36
CA ILE A 297 1.72 18.35 30.64
C ILE A 297 1.99 19.36 29.52
N ASP A 298 3.26 19.69 29.32
CA ASP A 298 3.69 20.77 28.42
C ASP A 298 3.06 22.12 28.76
N GLY A 299 2.81 22.38 30.05
CA GLY A 299 2.22 23.61 30.52
C GLY A 299 0.74 23.80 30.15
N GLN A 300 0.04 22.72 29.85
CA GLN A 300 -1.38 22.76 29.44
C GLN A 300 -2.21 21.66 30.12
N GLU A 301 -3.21 22.08 30.87
CA GLU A 301 -4.27 21.22 31.38
C GLU A 301 -5.24 20.88 30.26
N ARG A 302 -5.73 19.63 30.22
CA ARG A 302 -6.67 19.14 29.20
C ARG A 302 -7.97 18.68 29.87
N ALA A 303 -9.09 19.22 29.43
CA ALA A 303 -10.40 18.76 29.89
C ALA A 303 -10.59 17.26 29.59
N LEU A 304 -11.32 16.57 30.46
CA LEU A 304 -11.61 15.13 30.39
C LEU A 304 -10.41 14.20 30.67
N ILE A 305 -9.20 14.74 30.86
CA ILE A 305 -8.00 13.98 31.20
C ILE A 305 -7.56 14.34 32.63
N SER A 306 -7.53 13.34 33.51
CA SER A 306 -7.10 13.49 34.87
C SER A 306 -5.59 13.33 35.05
N ARG A 307 -4.93 12.55 34.18
CA ARG A 307 -3.47 12.38 34.23
C ARG A 307 -2.90 12.13 32.82
N GLY A 308 -1.87 12.84 32.45
CA GLY A 308 -0.99 12.54 31.35
C GLY A 308 0.34 11.97 31.85
N ILE A 309 0.94 11.09 31.08
CA ILE A 309 2.23 10.44 31.37
C ILE A 309 3.07 10.50 30.12
N THR A 310 4.30 11.02 30.21
CA THR A 310 5.25 11.00 29.10
C THR A 310 6.55 10.32 29.48
N GLY A 311 7.25 9.82 28.49
CA GLY A 311 8.53 9.17 28.71
C GLY A 311 9.16 8.65 27.43
N THR A 312 10.15 7.78 27.62
CA THR A 312 10.85 7.08 26.53
C THR A 312 10.93 5.58 26.83
N PHE A 313 11.12 4.80 25.78
CA PHE A 313 11.41 3.37 25.90
C PHE A 313 12.43 2.95 24.85
N GLU A 314 13.15 1.88 25.14
CA GLU A 314 14.22 1.37 24.29
C GLU A 314 13.70 0.33 23.31
N VAL A 315 14.08 0.51 22.04
CA VAL A 315 13.80 -0.44 20.94
C VAL A 315 15.11 -0.73 20.21
N PRO A 316 15.45 -1.97 19.87
CA PRO A 316 16.64 -2.27 19.07
C PRO A 316 16.68 -1.44 17.78
N ASN A 317 17.82 -0.80 17.50
CA ASN A 317 18.00 0.09 16.35
C ASN A 317 18.52 -0.69 15.13
N TYR A 318 17.66 -0.91 14.14
CA TYR A 318 18.01 -1.56 12.88
C TYR A 318 18.43 -0.58 11.78
N LEU A 319 18.61 0.71 12.11
CA LEU A 319 18.98 1.76 11.17
C LEU A 319 20.48 2.07 11.23
N THR A 320 21.01 2.62 10.15
CA THR A 320 22.43 3.01 10.06
C THR A 320 22.82 4.20 10.93
N THR A 321 21.84 5.05 11.30
CA THR A 321 22.06 6.23 12.15
C THR A 321 22.03 5.87 13.62
N PRO A 322 22.96 6.43 14.46
CA PRO A 322 22.95 6.21 15.90
C PRO A 322 21.60 6.65 16.53
N GLY A 323 21.05 5.82 17.40
CA GLY A 323 19.77 6.11 18.05
C GLY A 323 18.58 6.26 17.10
N GLY A 324 18.73 5.85 15.83
CA GLY A 324 17.65 5.89 14.84
C GLY A 324 17.20 7.30 14.43
N VAL A 325 18.08 8.32 14.46
CA VAL A 325 17.72 9.68 14.00
C VAL A 325 17.34 9.69 12.50
N PRO A 326 16.57 10.70 12.02
CA PRO A 326 16.17 10.80 10.63
C PRO A 326 17.34 10.75 9.62
N GLY A 327 17.10 10.17 8.44
CA GLY A 327 18.07 10.01 7.36
C GLY A 327 18.79 8.65 7.33
N GLY A 328 18.58 7.77 8.33
CA GLY A 328 19.08 6.40 8.32
C GLY A 328 18.28 5.51 7.37
N ARG A 329 18.95 4.47 6.84
CA ARG A 329 18.37 3.32 6.13
C ARG A 329 18.58 2.09 7.00
N PHE A 330 18.04 0.93 6.62
CA PHE A 330 18.36 -0.30 7.31
C PHE A 330 19.86 -0.61 7.28
N ASN A 331 20.36 -1.11 8.43
CA ASN A 331 21.71 -1.55 8.62
C ASN A 331 21.84 -3.00 8.17
N TYR A 332 22.49 -3.23 7.03
CA TYR A 332 22.75 -4.56 6.48
C TYR A 332 24.23 -4.94 6.64
N ALA A 333 24.51 -6.23 6.68
CA ALA A 333 25.86 -6.71 6.44
C ALA A 333 26.23 -6.52 4.98
N GLU A 334 27.47 -6.05 4.71
CA GLU A 334 28.01 -5.99 3.35
C GLU A 334 28.36 -7.41 2.85
N ASP A 335 28.17 -7.66 1.56
CA ASP A 335 28.43 -8.96 0.91
C ASP A 335 29.92 -9.28 0.69
N GLY A 336 30.83 -8.41 1.14
CA GLY A 336 32.29 -8.54 0.97
C GLY A 336 32.80 -7.95 -0.35
N GLU A 337 31.91 -7.57 -1.27
CA GLU A 337 32.22 -6.83 -2.50
C GLU A 337 31.77 -5.35 -2.40
N GLY A 338 31.23 -4.95 -1.25
CA GLY A 338 30.72 -3.62 -0.96
C GLY A 338 29.26 -3.40 -1.39
N GLY A 339 28.55 -4.47 -1.74
CA GLY A 339 27.13 -4.51 -2.01
C GLY A 339 26.30 -5.02 -0.83
N ILE A 340 24.98 -5.09 -1.01
CA ILE A 340 24.04 -5.71 -0.10
C ILE A 340 23.36 -6.86 -0.86
N ASP A 341 23.46 -8.07 -0.30
CA ASP A 341 22.75 -9.24 -0.85
C ASP A 341 21.25 -8.93 -0.98
N ALA A 342 20.64 -9.40 -2.07
CA ALA A 342 19.23 -9.12 -2.35
C ALA A 342 18.30 -9.61 -1.23
N ASP A 343 18.64 -10.73 -0.61
CA ASP A 343 17.86 -11.37 0.46
C ASP A 343 18.39 -11.04 1.88
N ALA A 344 19.41 -10.14 1.98
CA ALA A 344 19.94 -9.71 3.27
C ALA A 344 18.85 -9.12 4.17
N LEU A 345 18.89 -9.47 5.46
CA LEU A 345 17.99 -8.97 6.48
C LEU A 345 18.68 -7.90 7.33
N PRO A 346 17.93 -6.88 7.81
CA PRO A 346 18.48 -5.81 8.63
C PRO A 346 19.06 -6.36 9.96
N GLN A 347 20.11 -5.74 10.44
CA GLN A 347 20.79 -6.11 11.69
C GLN A 347 20.78 -4.93 12.66
N VAL A 348 20.71 -5.25 13.97
CA VAL A 348 20.87 -4.24 15.01
C VAL A 348 22.23 -3.57 14.87
N ARG A 349 22.22 -2.23 14.81
CA ARG A 349 23.45 -1.44 14.70
C ARG A 349 24.37 -1.70 15.88
N ASN A 350 25.63 -1.99 15.61
CA ASN A 350 26.65 -2.31 16.62
C ASN A 350 26.25 -3.42 17.61
N ASN A 351 25.22 -4.22 17.31
CA ASN A 351 24.62 -5.28 18.10
C ASN A 351 23.85 -4.85 19.37
N ASP A 352 23.96 -3.61 19.82
CA ASP A 352 23.38 -3.13 21.10
C ASP A 352 22.83 -1.69 21.02
N ASP A 353 22.86 -1.03 19.85
CA ASP A 353 22.30 0.31 19.70
C ASP A 353 20.77 0.29 19.80
N VAL A 354 20.19 1.30 20.44
CA VAL A 354 18.75 1.42 20.67
C VAL A 354 18.20 2.75 20.19
N VAL A 355 16.96 2.71 19.73
CA VAL A 355 16.11 3.89 19.54
C VAL A 355 15.49 4.23 20.90
N GLN A 356 15.63 5.47 21.35
CA GLN A 356 14.88 6.02 22.48
C GLN A 356 13.53 6.54 21.95
N ALA A 357 12.56 5.63 21.81
CA ALA A 357 11.24 5.99 21.33
C ALA A 357 10.46 6.75 22.40
N ARG A 358 9.82 7.85 22.03
CA ARG A 358 9.00 8.64 22.95
C ARG A 358 7.62 8.02 23.09
N PHE A 359 7.02 8.12 24.26
CA PHE A 359 5.60 7.79 24.43
C PHE A 359 4.85 8.88 25.20
N ARG A 360 3.55 8.91 24.99
CA ARG A 360 2.60 9.62 25.81
C ARG A 360 1.37 8.74 26.01
N CYS A 361 0.95 8.60 27.28
CA CYS A 361 -0.34 8.02 27.65
C CYS A 361 -1.23 9.09 28.27
N GLN A 362 -2.55 8.93 28.16
CA GLN A 362 -3.53 9.79 28.83
C GLN A 362 -4.58 8.93 29.52
N ILE A 363 -4.86 9.29 30.78
CA ILE A 363 -5.83 8.65 31.66
C ILE A 363 -6.99 9.62 31.85
N ALA A 364 -8.19 9.17 31.53
CA ALA A 364 -9.40 10.00 31.56
C ALA A 364 -9.97 10.17 32.98
N GLU A 365 -10.80 11.19 33.13
CA GLU A 365 -11.55 11.43 34.39
C GLU A 365 -12.54 10.28 34.68
N SER A 366 -13.03 9.57 33.65
CA SER A 366 -13.86 8.35 33.79
C SER A 366 -13.10 7.17 34.41
N THR A 367 -11.77 7.14 34.30
CA THR A 367 -10.90 6.11 34.89
C THR A 367 -10.61 6.42 36.37
N VAL A 368 -10.12 7.62 36.65
CA VAL A 368 -9.90 8.19 37.96
C VAL A 368 -10.24 9.67 37.88
N ALA A 369 -11.27 10.09 38.64
CA ALA A 369 -11.80 11.46 38.53
C ALA A 369 -10.75 12.52 38.96
N ASP A 370 -10.04 12.22 40.04
CA ASP A 370 -8.99 13.09 40.57
C ASP A 370 -7.90 12.23 41.22
N PHE A 371 -6.67 12.36 40.79
CA PHE A 371 -5.52 11.65 41.35
C PHE A 371 -4.98 12.29 42.66
N GLU A 372 -5.44 13.47 42.99
CA GLU A 372 -5.12 14.12 44.29
C GLU A 372 -6.09 13.70 45.42
N ASP A 373 -7.20 13.04 45.08
CA ASP A 373 -8.15 12.45 46.02
C ASP A 373 -7.84 10.97 46.22
N ASP A 374 -7.12 10.64 47.32
CA ASP A 374 -6.78 9.25 47.68
C ASP A 374 -8.02 8.32 47.84
N THR A 375 -9.23 8.87 47.87
CA THR A 375 -10.49 8.12 47.98
C THR A 375 -11.21 7.93 46.63
N ALA A 376 -10.68 8.53 45.55
CA ALA A 376 -11.29 8.39 44.24
C ALA A 376 -11.23 6.93 43.78
N PRO A 377 -12.35 6.35 43.34
CA PRO A 377 -12.38 4.96 42.85
C PRO A 377 -11.64 4.86 41.53
N VAL A 378 -10.98 3.73 41.31
CA VAL A 378 -10.41 3.36 40.00
C VAL A 378 -11.44 2.55 39.25
N ASN A 379 -11.75 2.99 38.01
CA ASN A 379 -12.47 2.24 37.00
C ASN A 379 -11.47 1.88 35.89
N PRO A 380 -10.85 0.68 35.89
CA PRO A 380 -9.76 0.36 34.98
C PRO A 380 -10.15 0.56 33.52
N ALA A 381 -9.34 1.30 32.78
CA ALA A 381 -9.58 1.59 31.37
C ALA A 381 -9.08 0.47 30.45
N ARG A 382 -9.73 0.27 29.34
CA ARG A 382 -9.14 -0.54 28.26
C ARG A 382 -7.90 0.16 27.69
N ALA A 383 -6.84 -0.59 27.43
CA ALA A 383 -5.62 -0.03 26.84
C ALA A 383 -5.67 -0.05 25.32
N ALA A 384 -5.33 1.07 24.69
CA ALA A 384 -5.23 1.19 23.25
C ALA A 384 -4.03 2.03 22.83
N LEU A 385 -3.48 1.74 21.64
CA LEU A 385 -2.50 2.58 20.98
C LEU A 385 -3.20 3.53 20.01
N TYR A 386 -2.69 4.75 19.91
CA TYR A 386 -3.17 5.73 18.95
C TYR A 386 -2.12 6.02 17.89
N GLY A 387 -2.50 5.87 16.60
CA GLY A 387 -1.69 6.20 15.44
C GLY A 387 -2.00 7.59 14.89
N HIS A 388 -1.01 8.49 14.91
CA HIS A 388 -1.18 9.88 14.45
C HIS A 388 -1.25 10.01 12.92
N GLY A 389 -1.76 11.16 12.44
CA GLY A 389 -1.84 11.51 11.02
C GLY A 389 -0.50 11.85 10.37
N LEU A 390 -0.53 12.11 9.06
CA LEU A 390 0.64 12.39 8.23
C LEU A 390 1.51 13.52 8.81
N PHE A 391 2.79 13.24 8.99
CA PHE A 391 3.78 14.16 9.54
C PHE A 391 3.39 14.79 10.89
N GLY A 392 2.56 14.07 11.64
CA GLY A 392 2.28 14.37 13.04
C GLY A 392 3.37 13.86 14.00
N GLU A 393 3.04 13.82 15.28
CA GLU A 393 3.86 13.23 16.33
C GLU A 393 2.97 12.48 17.31
N GLY A 394 3.41 11.34 17.83
CA GLY A 394 2.66 10.52 18.77
C GLY A 394 2.23 11.27 20.01
N PRO A 395 3.16 11.90 20.76
CA PRO A 395 2.83 12.75 21.90
C PRO A 395 2.16 14.09 21.56
N GLY A 396 1.86 14.35 20.28
CA GLY A 396 1.57 15.68 19.75
C GLY A 396 0.13 16.14 19.77
N GLY A 397 -0.15 17.14 18.90
CA GLY A 397 -1.41 17.87 18.88
C GLY A 397 -2.62 17.02 18.58
N GLU A 398 -2.53 16.08 17.63
CA GLU A 398 -3.64 15.21 17.23
C GLU A 398 -4.03 14.25 18.37
N PHE A 399 -3.07 13.63 19.00
CA PHE A 399 -3.28 12.78 20.17
C PHE A 399 -3.99 13.53 21.32
N ARG A 400 -3.75 14.83 21.42
CA ARG A 400 -4.37 15.71 22.43
C ARG A 400 -5.66 16.38 21.95
N SER A 401 -6.17 16.02 20.77
CA SER A 401 -7.41 16.58 20.21
C SER A 401 -8.65 16.19 21.02
N ASP A 402 -9.73 16.94 20.85
CA ASP A 402 -11.02 16.64 21.48
C ASP A 402 -11.53 15.27 21.10
N ALA A 403 -11.38 14.87 19.83
CA ALA A 403 -11.83 13.56 19.37
C ALA A 403 -11.22 12.39 20.18
N VAL A 404 -9.90 12.44 20.45
CA VAL A 404 -9.21 11.40 21.22
C VAL A 404 -9.56 11.49 22.70
N ARG A 405 -9.68 12.72 23.26
CA ARG A 405 -10.04 12.91 24.67
C ARG A 405 -11.47 12.47 24.99
N VAL A 406 -12.41 12.76 24.08
CA VAL A 406 -13.80 12.29 24.19
C VAL A 406 -13.86 10.77 24.14
N MET A 407 -13.16 10.14 23.17
CA MET A 407 -13.03 8.68 23.12
C MET A 407 -12.45 8.11 24.42
N SER A 408 -11.41 8.75 24.93
CA SER A 408 -10.75 8.33 26.18
C SER A 408 -11.72 8.37 27.37
N ASN A 409 -12.45 9.48 27.52
CA ASN A 409 -13.35 9.70 28.67
C ASN A 409 -14.68 8.98 28.56
N ASP A 410 -15.40 9.16 27.44
CA ASP A 410 -16.78 8.69 27.33
C ASP A 410 -16.84 7.17 27.13
N HIS A 411 -15.74 6.55 26.71
CA HIS A 411 -15.63 5.12 26.48
C HIS A 411 -14.62 4.41 27.39
N ASN A 412 -14.03 5.11 28.34
CA ASN A 412 -13.05 4.62 29.32
C ASN A 412 -11.89 3.85 28.63
N ILE A 413 -11.13 4.56 27.79
CA ILE A 413 -9.99 4.02 27.06
C ILE A 413 -8.73 4.81 27.44
N MET A 414 -7.71 4.12 27.95
CA MET A 414 -6.38 4.70 28.13
C MET A 414 -5.61 4.57 26.80
N TYR A 415 -5.47 5.68 26.11
CA TYR A 415 -4.65 5.74 24.91
C TYR A 415 -3.19 6.00 25.23
N CYS A 416 -2.29 5.27 24.56
CA CYS A 416 -0.87 5.56 24.50
C CYS A 416 -0.45 5.75 23.03
N ALA A 417 0.50 6.63 22.75
CA ALA A 417 0.99 6.93 21.43
C ALA A 417 2.51 7.04 21.38
N THR A 418 3.09 6.66 20.24
CA THR A 418 4.50 6.90 19.88
C THR A 418 4.56 7.45 18.46
N ASP A 419 5.75 7.82 17.98
CA ASP A 419 5.92 8.42 16.66
C ASP A 419 5.96 7.35 15.55
N TRP A 420 5.25 7.59 14.43
CA TRP A 420 5.49 6.91 13.16
C TRP A 420 6.81 7.44 12.57
N VAL A 421 7.96 6.98 13.08
CA VAL A 421 9.25 7.39 12.51
C VAL A 421 9.31 6.98 11.02
N GLY A 422 9.89 7.84 10.18
CA GLY A 422 9.77 7.74 8.72
C GLY A 422 8.64 8.61 8.15
N MET A 423 7.54 8.78 8.90
CA MET A 423 6.37 9.57 8.51
C MET A 423 5.96 10.56 9.61
N SER A 424 6.89 10.95 10.46
CA SER A 424 6.69 11.91 11.53
C SER A 424 7.15 13.32 11.17
N ARG A 425 6.74 14.30 11.97
CA ARG A 425 7.20 15.68 11.89
C ARG A 425 8.73 15.80 11.83
N PHE A 426 9.44 14.94 12.54
CA PHE A 426 10.91 14.97 12.63
C PHE A 426 11.58 14.60 11.31
N ASP A 427 10.95 13.76 10.49
CA ASP A 427 11.44 13.40 9.18
C ASP A 427 11.32 14.57 8.19
N VAL A 428 10.30 15.42 8.35
CA VAL A 428 10.15 16.68 7.61
C VAL A 428 11.17 17.73 8.08
N GLU A 429 11.25 17.97 9.40
CA GLU A 429 12.16 18.94 10.00
C GLU A 429 13.63 18.64 9.71
N ALA A 430 13.99 17.37 9.63
CA ALA A 430 15.33 16.93 9.25
C ALA A 430 15.63 17.02 7.73
N GLY A 431 14.64 17.43 6.93
CA GLY A 431 14.80 17.55 5.48
C GLY A 431 14.79 16.22 4.71
N VAL A 432 14.40 15.10 5.33
CA VAL A 432 14.36 13.78 4.68
C VAL A 432 13.29 13.75 3.60
N VAL A 433 12.08 14.22 3.88
CA VAL A 433 10.97 14.22 2.92
C VAL A 433 11.29 15.02 1.64
N PRO A 434 11.76 16.28 1.72
CA PRO A 434 12.22 17.01 0.54
C PRO A 434 13.34 16.31 -0.24
N LEU A 435 14.29 15.68 0.45
CA LEU A 435 15.40 14.96 -0.18
C LEU A 435 14.92 13.72 -0.94
N VAL A 436 13.96 12.98 -0.40
CA VAL A 436 13.32 11.83 -1.05
C VAL A 436 12.56 12.26 -2.29
N LEU A 437 11.76 13.34 -2.21
CA LEU A 437 10.99 13.84 -3.34
C LEU A 437 11.86 14.42 -4.46
N ALA A 438 13.01 14.98 -4.11
CA ALA A 438 13.98 15.47 -5.09
C ALA A 438 14.77 14.34 -5.80
N ASN A 439 14.87 13.16 -5.17
CA ASN A 439 15.44 11.95 -5.77
C ASN A 439 14.93 10.71 -5.05
N ILE A 440 14.03 9.96 -5.69
CA ILE A 440 13.39 8.79 -5.05
C ILE A 440 14.33 7.63 -4.76
N SER A 441 15.59 7.65 -5.21
CA SER A 441 16.63 6.73 -4.73
C SER A 441 16.85 6.82 -3.20
N ASN A 442 16.39 7.91 -2.59
CA ASN A 442 16.43 8.10 -1.15
C ASN A 442 15.20 7.56 -0.41
N LEU A 443 14.21 6.99 -1.12
CA LEU A 443 12.97 6.49 -0.52
C LEU A 443 13.19 5.49 0.65
N PRO A 444 14.23 4.63 0.65
CA PRO A 444 14.55 3.80 1.81
C PRO A 444 14.77 4.58 3.12
N MET A 445 15.18 5.87 3.09
CA MET A 445 15.28 6.71 4.29
C MET A 445 13.92 6.93 4.98
N MET A 446 12.82 6.76 4.27
CA MET A 446 11.46 6.80 4.83
C MET A 446 10.94 5.40 5.12
N ASN A 447 11.00 4.49 4.16
CA ASN A 447 10.35 3.19 4.26
C ASN A 447 11.00 2.25 5.28
N ASP A 448 12.32 2.25 5.37
CA ASP A 448 13.03 1.47 6.40
C ASP A 448 12.76 2.02 7.80
N ARG A 449 12.73 3.34 7.92
CA ARG A 449 12.37 4.00 9.18
C ARG A 449 10.91 3.75 9.56
N SER A 450 9.99 3.67 8.58
CA SER A 450 8.59 3.36 8.85
C SER A 450 8.42 1.94 9.39
N GLN A 451 9.22 0.98 8.91
CA GLN A 451 9.25 -0.37 9.49
C GLN A 451 9.82 -0.37 10.92
N GLN A 452 10.85 0.45 11.20
CA GLN A 452 11.31 0.68 12.59
C GLN A 452 10.20 1.30 13.44
N GLY A 453 9.39 2.20 12.88
CA GLY A 453 8.22 2.80 13.54
C GLY A 453 7.16 1.77 13.91
N LEU A 454 6.87 0.83 13.02
CA LEU A 454 5.99 -0.31 13.32
C LEU A 454 6.52 -1.15 14.48
N LEU A 455 7.82 -1.44 14.53
CA LEU A 455 8.45 -2.13 15.64
C LEU A 455 8.35 -1.32 16.96
N ASN A 456 8.50 0.01 16.91
CA ASN A 456 8.32 0.86 18.08
C ASN A 456 6.90 0.74 18.65
N PHE A 457 5.88 0.70 17.79
CA PHE A 457 4.48 0.47 18.22
C PHE A 457 4.30 -0.92 18.85
N MET A 458 4.94 -1.97 18.32
CA MET A 458 4.88 -3.31 18.91
C MET A 458 5.52 -3.35 20.31
N TYR A 459 6.62 -2.63 20.52
CA TYR A 459 7.26 -2.52 21.83
C TYR A 459 6.41 -1.71 22.83
N LEU A 460 5.73 -0.66 22.36
CA LEU A 460 4.79 0.09 23.21
C LEU A 460 3.58 -0.79 23.59
N ALA A 461 3.10 -1.64 22.68
CA ALA A 461 2.06 -2.63 22.98
C ALA A 461 2.55 -3.60 24.08
N ARG A 462 3.78 -4.11 23.99
CA ARG A 462 4.36 -4.99 24.99
C ARG A 462 4.49 -4.32 26.37
N LEU A 463 4.75 -3.02 26.44
CA LEU A 463 4.76 -2.29 27.73
C LEU A 463 3.39 -2.24 28.40
N LEU A 464 2.31 -2.32 27.63
CA LEU A 464 0.94 -2.34 28.13
C LEU A 464 0.48 -3.76 28.54
N THR A 465 1.00 -4.80 27.90
CA THR A 465 0.58 -6.19 28.18
C THR A 465 1.49 -6.92 29.18
N HIS A 466 2.76 -6.53 29.29
CA HIS A 466 3.71 -7.22 30.17
C HIS A 466 3.56 -6.79 31.63
N PRO A 467 3.53 -7.72 32.60
CA PRO A 467 3.35 -7.37 34.03
C PRO A 467 4.45 -6.46 34.59
N ASP A 468 5.70 -6.57 34.11
CA ASP A 468 6.80 -5.69 34.48
C ASP A 468 6.88 -4.42 33.59
N GLY A 469 5.90 -4.18 32.71
CA GLY A 469 5.77 -2.98 31.91
C GLY A 469 5.10 -1.83 32.65
N PHE A 470 4.20 -1.10 32.00
CA PHE A 470 3.55 0.08 32.61
C PHE A 470 2.76 -0.24 33.87
N ALA A 471 2.17 -1.42 33.98
CA ALA A 471 1.46 -1.84 35.18
C ALA A 471 2.35 -1.88 36.44
N SER A 472 3.66 -2.04 36.32
CA SER A 472 4.61 -2.06 37.43
C SER A 472 5.02 -0.67 37.94
N HIS A 473 4.72 0.39 37.15
CA HIS A 473 5.19 1.76 37.48
C HIS A 473 4.12 2.59 38.21
N PRO A 474 4.45 3.31 39.31
CA PRO A 474 3.47 4.07 40.10
C PRO A 474 2.67 5.13 39.33
N ALA A 475 3.21 5.66 38.21
CA ALA A 475 2.49 6.63 37.35
C ALA A 475 1.18 6.05 36.79
N PHE A 476 1.12 4.73 36.62
CA PHE A 476 -0.02 3.99 36.06
C PHE A 476 -0.89 3.33 37.14
N SER A 477 -0.80 3.80 38.38
CA SER A 477 -1.62 3.31 39.48
C SER A 477 -2.16 4.48 40.31
N HIS A 478 -3.27 4.21 41.02
CA HIS A 478 -3.86 5.08 42.02
C HIS A 478 -4.13 4.22 43.25
N GLU A 479 -3.61 4.64 44.42
CA GLU A 479 -3.71 3.92 45.69
C GLU A 479 -3.39 2.41 45.58
N GLY A 480 -2.38 2.07 44.78
CA GLY A 480 -1.92 0.70 44.57
C GLY A 480 -2.75 -0.14 43.59
N GLN A 481 -3.79 0.43 43.02
CA GLN A 481 -4.58 -0.20 41.92
C GLN A 481 -4.14 0.31 40.55
N VAL A 482 -3.83 -0.59 39.64
CA VAL A 482 -3.49 -0.25 38.26
C VAL A 482 -4.72 0.35 37.55
N VAL A 483 -4.51 1.42 36.79
CA VAL A 483 -5.60 2.23 36.20
C VAL A 483 -6.08 1.71 34.84
N PHE A 484 -5.52 0.62 34.33
CA PHE A 484 -5.95 -0.03 33.10
C PHE A 484 -6.08 -1.54 33.31
N GLU A 485 -6.83 -2.19 32.42
CA GLU A 485 -7.05 -3.63 32.47
C GLU A 485 -5.74 -4.38 32.18
N THR A 486 -5.37 -5.30 33.08
CA THR A 486 -4.13 -6.10 33.00
C THR A 486 -4.38 -7.60 32.91
N GLU A 487 -5.65 -8.03 32.93
CA GLU A 487 -6.02 -9.45 32.89
C GLU A 487 -5.87 -10.09 31.52
N HIS A 488 -5.50 -9.27 30.52
CA HIS A 488 -5.44 -9.64 29.12
C HIS A 488 -4.06 -9.31 28.52
N ASP A 489 -3.65 -10.11 27.59
CA ASP A 489 -2.42 -9.98 26.79
C ASP A 489 -2.67 -9.26 25.45
N GLU A 490 -3.75 -8.48 25.34
CA GLU A 490 -4.18 -7.78 24.15
C GLU A 490 -4.34 -6.27 24.42
N VAL A 491 -3.82 -5.46 23.51
CA VAL A 491 -4.15 -4.04 23.40
C VAL A 491 -4.82 -3.76 22.06
N PHE A 492 -5.60 -2.69 22.01
CA PHE A 492 -6.30 -2.29 20.80
C PHE A 492 -5.51 -1.21 20.05
N PHE A 493 -5.83 -1.04 18.78
CA PHE A 493 -5.26 0.03 17.96
C PHE A 493 -6.37 0.93 17.41
N ASP A 494 -6.17 2.24 17.46
CA ASP A 494 -7.02 3.26 16.82
C ASP A 494 -6.12 4.26 16.09
N GLY A 495 -6.13 4.25 14.76
CA GLY A 495 -5.30 5.14 13.96
C GLY A 495 -6.13 5.91 12.94
N ASN A 496 -5.84 7.21 12.78
CA ASN A 496 -6.55 8.04 11.82
C ASN A 496 -5.59 8.54 10.72
N SER A 497 -6.08 8.62 9.47
CA SER A 497 -5.26 9.14 8.36
C SER A 497 -3.99 8.28 8.16
N GLN A 498 -2.80 8.82 8.32
CA GLN A 498 -1.56 8.03 8.31
C GLN A 498 -1.61 6.84 9.29
N GLY A 499 -2.23 7.03 10.48
CA GLY A 499 -2.49 5.94 11.42
C GLY A 499 -3.40 4.86 10.83
N GLY A 500 -4.37 5.23 10.00
CA GLY A 500 -5.21 4.31 9.23
C GLY A 500 -4.47 3.64 8.06
N ILE A 501 -3.46 4.30 7.48
CA ILE A 501 -2.65 3.78 6.36
C ILE A 501 -1.60 2.76 6.84
N MET A 502 -1.00 2.97 8.02
CA MET A 502 0.00 2.06 8.59
C MET A 502 -0.61 1.03 9.57
N GLY A 503 -1.80 1.33 10.08
CA GLY A 503 -2.44 0.54 11.14
C GLY A 503 -2.77 -0.89 10.74
N GLY A 504 -3.14 -1.15 9.49
CA GLY A 504 -3.40 -2.50 9.00
C GLY A 504 -2.13 -3.36 8.98
N ALA A 505 -1.00 -2.79 8.56
CA ALA A 505 0.31 -3.45 8.64
C ALA A 505 0.70 -3.77 10.10
N LEU A 506 0.46 -2.82 11.02
CA LEU A 506 0.69 -3.01 12.45
C LEU A 506 -0.19 -4.15 13.00
N VAL A 507 -1.50 -4.12 12.76
CA VAL A 507 -2.42 -5.16 13.24
C VAL A 507 -2.03 -6.52 12.66
N ALA A 508 -1.69 -6.59 11.36
CA ALA A 508 -1.32 -7.84 10.71
C ALA A 508 -0.05 -8.47 11.29
N THR A 509 0.87 -7.69 11.87
CA THR A 509 2.21 -8.16 12.26
C THR A 509 2.47 -8.16 13.76
N ALA A 510 1.77 -7.31 14.54
CA ALA A 510 2.02 -7.16 15.97
C ALA A 510 1.55 -8.39 16.77
N PRO A 511 2.35 -8.91 17.71
CA PRO A 511 1.92 -10.05 18.55
C PRO A 511 0.82 -9.68 19.54
N ASP A 512 0.83 -8.46 20.10
CA ASP A 512 -0.05 -8.05 21.21
C ASP A 512 -1.28 -7.24 20.73
N ILE A 513 -1.48 -7.08 19.40
CA ILE A 513 -2.60 -6.31 18.83
C ILE A 513 -3.41 -7.22 17.91
N HIS A 514 -4.67 -7.45 18.23
CA HIS A 514 -5.56 -8.32 17.47
C HIS A 514 -6.66 -7.54 16.74
N ARG A 515 -7.01 -6.36 17.25
CA ARG A 515 -8.05 -5.51 16.68
C ARG A 515 -7.60 -4.08 16.52
N GLY A 516 -7.91 -3.53 15.35
CA GLY A 516 -7.63 -2.14 15.04
C GLY A 516 -8.78 -1.44 14.36
N VAL A 517 -8.99 -0.18 14.72
CA VAL A 517 -9.84 0.74 13.97
C VAL A 517 -8.95 1.56 13.06
N LEU A 518 -9.23 1.51 11.76
CA LEU A 518 -8.54 2.27 10.74
C LEU A 518 -9.46 3.41 10.30
N GLY A 519 -9.25 4.58 10.88
CA GLY A 519 -10.00 5.79 10.57
C GLY A 519 -9.47 6.45 9.31
N VAL A 520 -10.36 6.75 8.37
CA VAL A 520 -10.07 7.30 7.05
C VAL A 520 -8.85 6.62 6.41
N PRO A 521 -8.92 5.28 6.26
CA PRO A 521 -7.77 4.46 5.93
C PRO A 521 -7.39 4.57 4.46
N GLY A 522 -6.14 4.29 4.17
CA GLY A 522 -5.64 4.16 2.82
C GLY A 522 -4.73 2.94 2.64
N ALA A 523 -4.61 2.55 1.40
CA ALA A 523 -3.58 1.68 0.87
C ALA A 523 -3.18 2.22 -0.50
N ASN A 524 -1.97 1.86 -0.96
CA ASN A 524 -1.48 2.24 -2.27
C ASN A 524 -1.21 3.75 -2.41
N TYR A 525 -0.05 4.18 -1.91
CA TYR A 525 0.36 5.59 -1.99
C TYR A 525 0.39 6.15 -3.43
N SER A 526 0.60 5.32 -4.46
CA SER A 526 0.52 5.76 -5.85
C SER A 526 -0.88 6.21 -6.27
N LEU A 527 -1.93 5.71 -5.59
CA LEU A 527 -3.30 6.18 -5.73
C LEU A 527 -3.54 7.44 -4.87
N LEU A 528 -3.07 7.41 -3.62
CA LEU A 528 -3.35 8.45 -2.63
C LEU A 528 -2.72 9.78 -3.02
N LEU A 529 -1.42 9.79 -3.36
CA LEU A 529 -0.68 11.03 -3.62
C LEU A 529 -1.25 11.83 -4.79
N GLN A 530 -1.73 11.17 -5.82
CA GLN A 530 -2.36 11.83 -6.96
C GLN A 530 -3.73 12.44 -6.62
N ARG A 531 -4.40 11.97 -5.55
CA ARG A 531 -5.71 12.45 -5.10
C ARG A 531 -5.66 13.29 -3.82
N PHE A 532 -4.48 13.47 -3.26
CA PHE A 532 -4.26 14.25 -2.06
C PHE A 532 -4.22 15.74 -2.40
N GLY A 533 -5.32 16.46 -2.12
CA GLY A 533 -5.46 17.87 -2.47
C GLY A 533 -4.27 18.77 -2.06
N PRO A 534 -3.74 18.67 -0.82
CA PRO A 534 -2.60 19.45 -0.40
C PRO A 534 -1.24 19.01 -0.96
N PHE A 535 -1.14 17.88 -1.69
CA PHE A 535 0.15 17.36 -2.14
C PHE A 535 0.86 18.36 -3.06
N GLU A 536 0.17 18.85 -4.06
CA GLU A 536 0.74 19.79 -5.03
C GLU A 536 1.26 21.07 -4.36
N GLU A 537 0.49 21.62 -3.43
CA GLU A 537 0.84 22.87 -2.73
C GLU A 537 2.04 22.68 -1.78
N ARG A 538 2.17 21.51 -1.12
CA ARG A 538 3.16 21.29 -0.07
C ARG A 538 4.41 20.57 -0.53
N PHE A 539 4.28 19.66 -1.48
CA PHE A 539 5.32 18.70 -1.85
C PHE A 539 5.48 18.52 -3.36
N GLY A 540 4.38 18.63 -4.12
CA GLY A 540 4.36 18.35 -5.56
C GLY A 540 5.35 19.22 -6.34
N PHE A 541 5.55 20.47 -5.95
CA PHE A 541 6.52 21.37 -6.59
C PHE A 541 7.97 20.85 -6.51
N ILE A 542 8.30 20.01 -5.51
CA ILE A 542 9.62 19.36 -5.43
C ILE A 542 9.66 18.17 -6.38
N LEU A 543 8.69 17.25 -6.27
CA LEU A 543 8.65 16.05 -7.10
C LEU A 543 8.54 16.37 -8.58
N TYR A 544 7.59 17.22 -8.96
CA TYR A 544 7.35 17.59 -10.36
C TYR A 544 8.48 18.47 -10.92
N GLY A 545 9.14 19.25 -10.05
CA GLY A 545 10.36 19.97 -10.41
C GLY A 545 11.55 19.03 -10.68
N ALA A 546 11.66 17.95 -9.92
CA ALA A 546 12.68 16.93 -10.11
C ALA A 546 12.38 16.01 -11.31
N TYR A 547 11.10 15.75 -11.60
CA TYR A 547 10.65 14.90 -12.71
C TYR A 547 9.65 15.67 -13.58
N PRO A 548 10.11 16.55 -14.47
CA PRO A 548 9.21 17.46 -15.21
C PRO A 548 8.42 16.78 -16.34
N ASP A 549 8.79 15.60 -16.80
CA ASP A 549 8.04 14.81 -17.78
C ASP A 549 6.90 14.06 -17.09
N THR A 550 5.67 14.18 -17.57
CA THR A 550 4.50 13.57 -16.96
C THR A 550 4.49 12.04 -17.05
N LEU A 551 5.09 11.45 -18.08
CA LEU A 551 5.29 10.00 -18.16
C LEU A 551 6.29 9.53 -17.09
N ASP A 552 7.37 10.30 -16.86
CA ASP A 552 8.31 10.04 -15.75
C ASP A 552 7.60 10.14 -14.39
N GLN A 553 6.72 11.13 -14.20
CA GLN A 553 5.97 11.28 -12.93
C GLN A 553 5.13 10.04 -12.63
N SER A 554 4.39 9.54 -13.61
CA SER A 554 3.59 8.32 -13.46
C SER A 554 4.48 7.09 -13.15
N ALA A 555 5.62 6.96 -13.84
CA ALA A 555 6.61 5.91 -13.57
C ALA A 555 7.21 6.02 -12.17
N VAL A 556 7.51 7.24 -11.71
CA VAL A 556 8.02 7.52 -10.36
C VAL A 556 7.03 7.08 -9.29
N PHE A 557 5.73 7.40 -9.42
CA PHE A 557 4.71 6.93 -8.48
C PHE A 557 4.61 5.41 -8.45
N ALA A 558 4.68 4.75 -9.62
CA ALA A 558 4.64 3.29 -9.68
C ALA A 558 5.88 2.64 -9.04
N LEU A 559 7.07 3.22 -9.24
CA LEU A 559 8.31 2.79 -8.60
C LEU A 559 8.29 3.02 -7.09
N MET A 560 7.79 4.18 -6.63
CA MET A 560 7.65 4.47 -5.20
C MET A 560 6.78 3.41 -4.52
N GLN A 561 5.69 2.99 -5.14
CA GLN A 561 4.78 1.99 -4.56
C GLN A 561 5.49 0.68 -4.23
N MET A 562 6.36 0.18 -5.11
CA MET A 562 7.09 -1.08 -4.89
C MET A 562 7.91 -1.11 -3.59
N LEU A 563 8.41 0.03 -3.14
CA LEU A 563 9.14 0.12 -1.87
C LEU A 563 8.22 0.51 -0.70
N TRP A 564 7.17 1.27 -0.96
CA TRP A 564 6.21 1.68 0.08
C TRP A 564 5.41 0.52 0.64
N ASP A 565 5.11 -0.49 -0.17
CA ASP A 565 4.43 -1.73 0.26
C ASP A 565 5.02 -2.35 1.52
N ARG A 566 6.32 -2.18 1.74
CA ARG A 566 7.03 -2.73 2.90
C ARG A 566 6.64 -2.09 4.24
N ALA A 567 5.95 -0.94 4.22
CA ALA A 567 5.69 -0.13 5.40
C ALA A 567 4.26 0.44 5.50
N GLU A 568 3.35 0.04 4.62
CA GLU A 568 1.96 0.47 4.63
C GLU A 568 0.99 -0.71 4.46
N ASN A 569 -0.32 -0.44 4.57
CA ASN A 569 -1.35 -1.46 4.44
C ASN A 569 -1.20 -2.32 3.18
N ASN A 570 -0.87 -1.72 2.03
CA ASN A 570 -0.89 -2.41 0.73
C ASN A 570 -0.11 -3.72 0.72
N GLY A 571 1.07 -3.76 1.32
CA GLY A 571 1.91 -4.97 1.39
C GLY A 571 1.46 -6.00 2.42
N TYR A 572 0.40 -5.73 3.22
CA TYR A 572 -0.03 -6.57 4.33
C TYR A 572 -1.51 -6.98 4.28
N LEU A 573 -2.30 -6.45 3.33
CA LEU A 573 -3.73 -6.72 3.25
C LEU A 573 -4.06 -8.21 3.10
N SER A 574 -3.31 -8.95 2.30
CA SER A 574 -3.50 -10.41 2.13
C SER A 574 -3.43 -11.16 3.46
N HIS A 575 -2.71 -10.60 4.44
CA HIS A 575 -2.47 -11.23 5.73
C HIS A 575 -3.55 -10.90 6.77
N LEU A 576 -4.34 -9.89 6.53
CA LEU A 576 -5.63 -9.67 7.19
C LEU A 576 -6.72 -10.55 6.57
N ALA A 577 -6.62 -10.92 5.29
CA ALA A 577 -7.57 -11.77 4.56
C ALA A 577 -7.40 -13.28 4.82
N GLY A 578 -6.78 -13.69 5.92
CA GLY A 578 -6.64 -15.09 6.30
C GLY A 578 -5.39 -15.81 5.77
N ARG A 579 -4.49 -15.10 5.09
CA ARG A 579 -3.14 -15.60 4.77
C ARG A 579 -2.19 -15.24 5.90
N HIS A 580 -2.18 -16.06 6.94
CA HIS A 580 -1.46 -15.74 8.16
C HIS A 580 0.07 -15.65 7.96
N LEU A 581 0.66 -14.62 8.59
CA LEU A 581 2.11 -14.46 8.63
C LEU A 581 2.77 -15.44 9.62
N PRO A 582 4.01 -15.85 9.39
CA PRO A 582 4.76 -16.66 10.36
C PRO A 582 4.81 -16.01 11.74
N ASN A 583 4.70 -16.82 12.79
CA ASN A 583 4.75 -16.40 14.19
C ASN A 583 3.74 -15.28 14.55
N THR A 584 2.58 -15.28 13.90
CA THR A 584 1.54 -14.27 14.10
C THR A 584 0.22 -14.95 14.41
N ASP A 585 -0.55 -14.40 15.36
CA ASP A 585 -1.89 -14.87 15.67
C ASP A 585 -2.82 -14.71 14.45
N THR A 586 -3.79 -15.59 14.37
CA THR A 586 -4.70 -15.70 13.23
C THR A 586 -5.99 -14.90 13.38
N ASP A 587 -6.32 -14.42 14.59
CA ASP A 587 -7.55 -13.64 14.85
C ASP A 587 -7.29 -12.13 14.76
N LYS A 588 -6.87 -11.66 13.58
CA LYS A 588 -6.64 -10.25 13.29
C LYS A 588 -7.88 -9.63 12.65
N ARG A 589 -8.38 -8.52 13.20
CA ARG A 589 -9.61 -7.86 12.71
C ARG A 589 -9.41 -6.35 12.59
N VAL A 590 -9.96 -5.76 11.55
CA VAL A 590 -9.97 -4.30 11.38
C VAL A 590 -11.36 -3.78 11.06
N LEU A 591 -11.70 -2.65 11.66
CA LEU A 591 -12.87 -1.84 11.37
C LEU A 591 -12.43 -0.62 10.56
N LEU A 592 -12.91 -0.47 9.35
CA LEU A 592 -12.59 0.62 8.44
C LEU A 592 -13.68 1.70 8.55
N HIS A 593 -13.34 2.91 8.98
CA HIS A 593 -14.22 4.08 8.98
C HIS A 593 -13.78 5.05 7.90
N ALA A 594 -14.36 5.00 6.73
CA ALA A 594 -14.07 5.90 5.61
C ALA A 594 -15.00 7.13 5.65
N ALA A 595 -14.53 8.27 5.17
CA ALA A 595 -15.32 9.47 4.97
C ALA A 595 -15.64 9.65 3.48
N LEU A 596 -16.92 9.71 3.11
CA LEU A 596 -17.33 9.89 1.73
C LEU A 596 -16.91 11.28 1.25
N GLY A 597 -16.15 11.33 0.16
CA GLY A 597 -15.65 12.58 -0.41
C GLY A 597 -14.38 13.12 0.23
N ASP A 598 -13.65 12.31 0.99
CA ASP A 598 -12.38 12.66 1.62
C ASP A 598 -11.35 13.15 0.59
N HIS A 599 -10.78 14.33 0.85
CA HIS A 599 -9.81 15.00 -0.02
C HIS A 599 -8.35 14.76 0.40
N LEU A 600 -8.13 14.18 1.57
CA LEU A 600 -6.81 13.87 2.09
C LEU A 600 -6.47 12.39 1.88
N VAL A 601 -7.40 11.49 2.19
CA VAL A 601 -7.26 10.05 1.93
C VAL A 601 -8.52 9.56 1.23
N THR A 602 -8.46 9.43 -0.08
CA THR A 602 -9.64 9.07 -0.87
C THR A 602 -10.29 7.77 -0.39
N HIS A 603 -11.60 7.78 -0.19
CA HIS A 603 -12.35 6.57 0.25
C HIS A 603 -12.30 5.41 -0.76
N TRP A 604 -11.97 5.65 -2.03
CA TRP A 604 -11.68 4.59 -3.01
C TRP A 604 -10.61 3.62 -2.53
N SER A 605 -9.64 4.13 -1.77
CA SER A 605 -8.59 3.33 -1.16
C SER A 605 -9.13 2.40 -0.06
N ALA A 606 -10.09 2.86 0.75
CA ALA A 606 -10.77 2.01 1.74
C ALA A 606 -11.58 0.88 1.08
N GLU A 607 -12.15 1.13 -0.09
CA GLU A 607 -12.86 0.12 -0.88
C GLU A 607 -11.90 -0.94 -1.45
N ILE A 608 -10.71 -0.54 -1.92
CA ILE A 608 -9.65 -1.48 -2.32
C ILE A 608 -9.26 -2.37 -1.13
N ILE A 609 -9.09 -1.78 0.06
CA ILE A 609 -8.82 -2.53 1.29
C ILE A 609 -9.95 -3.53 1.52
N ALA A 610 -11.20 -3.06 1.52
CA ALA A 610 -12.37 -3.90 1.81
C ALA A 610 -12.50 -5.09 0.84
N ARG A 611 -12.35 -4.86 -0.48
CA ARG A 611 -12.35 -5.95 -1.46
C ARG A 611 -11.21 -6.94 -1.25
N THR A 612 -10.04 -6.44 -0.91
CA THR A 612 -8.86 -7.28 -0.70
C THR A 612 -8.98 -8.18 0.53
N ILE A 613 -9.50 -7.63 1.65
CA ILE A 613 -9.60 -8.37 2.91
C ILE A 613 -10.97 -9.07 3.11
N GLY A 614 -11.90 -8.86 2.18
CA GLY A 614 -13.25 -9.40 2.30
C GLY A 614 -14.10 -8.73 3.38
N ALA A 615 -13.85 -7.45 3.69
CA ALA A 615 -14.66 -6.70 4.65
C ALA A 615 -16.00 -6.32 4.04
N PRO A 616 -17.15 -6.76 4.63
CA PRO A 616 -18.46 -6.32 4.19
C PRO A 616 -18.72 -4.85 4.54
N LEU A 617 -19.64 -4.24 3.81
CA LEU A 617 -20.02 -2.85 3.88
C LEU A 617 -21.40 -2.69 4.51
N HIS A 618 -21.59 -1.63 5.31
CA HIS A 618 -22.93 -1.21 5.75
C HIS A 618 -23.70 -0.57 4.58
N GLU A 619 -24.88 -1.09 4.25
CA GLU A 619 -25.80 -0.55 3.27
C GLU A 619 -27.11 -0.03 3.93
N PRO A 620 -27.66 1.11 3.47
CA PRO A 620 -27.22 1.94 2.34
C PRO A 620 -26.06 2.85 2.71
N THR A 621 -25.17 3.14 1.73
CA THR A 621 -23.96 3.93 1.97
C THR A 621 -24.04 5.36 1.55
N ARG A 622 -24.83 5.76 0.58
CA ARG A 622 -24.77 7.11 0.06
C ARG A 622 -26.10 7.66 -0.38
N ARG A 623 -26.26 8.97 -0.10
CA ARG A 623 -27.27 9.82 -0.68
C ARG A 623 -26.69 11.14 -1.19
N LEU A 624 -25.39 11.23 -1.39
CA LEU A 624 -24.86 12.35 -2.13
C LEU A 624 -25.51 12.28 -3.51
N GLY A 625 -26.46 13.20 -3.73
CA GLY A 625 -27.20 13.27 -4.98
C GLY A 625 -26.26 13.29 -6.17
N ASP A 626 -26.75 12.83 -7.30
CA ASP A 626 -26.14 12.97 -8.61
C ASP A 626 -24.74 12.34 -8.83
N HIS A 627 -24.30 11.44 -7.96
CA HIS A 627 -23.14 10.63 -8.31
C HIS A 627 -23.52 9.66 -9.42
N THR A 628 -22.78 9.68 -10.53
CA THR A 628 -23.09 8.91 -11.75
C THR A 628 -22.67 7.44 -11.67
N ASP A 629 -22.09 7.00 -10.55
CA ASP A 629 -21.63 5.63 -10.38
C ASP A 629 -22.80 4.65 -10.43
N SER A 630 -22.66 3.62 -11.25
CA SER A 630 -23.67 2.58 -11.39
C SER A 630 -23.56 1.52 -10.30
N ASN A 631 -22.36 1.05 -10.00
CA ASN A 631 -22.09 0.04 -8.99
C ASN A 631 -20.68 0.17 -8.38
N PRO A 632 -20.41 1.22 -7.60
CA PRO A 632 -19.07 1.49 -7.07
C PRO A 632 -18.62 0.48 -6.02
N TYR A 633 -19.56 -0.22 -5.36
CA TYR A 633 -19.28 -1.20 -4.30
C TYR A 633 -19.29 -2.64 -4.80
N PHE A 634 -19.29 -2.87 -6.09
CA PHE A 634 -19.23 -4.22 -6.65
C PHE A 634 -18.13 -5.06 -6.00
N ALA A 635 -18.47 -6.31 -5.70
CA ALA A 635 -17.63 -7.29 -4.98
C ALA A 635 -17.30 -6.93 -3.51
N ILE A 636 -18.00 -5.97 -2.90
CA ILE A 636 -18.03 -5.78 -1.46
C ILE A 636 -19.40 -6.27 -0.99
N GLY A 637 -19.43 -7.26 -0.09
CA GLY A 637 -20.68 -7.83 0.42
C GLY A 637 -21.36 -6.94 1.46
N ASP A 638 -22.66 -7.10 1.67
CA ASP A 638 -23.41 -6.38 2.70
C ASP A 638 -23.14 -7.00 4.08
N ILE A 639 -22.94 -6.14 5.08
CA ILE A 639 -22.75 -6.57 6.45
C ILE A 639 -24.08 -7.13 7.04
N GLN A 640 -23.97 -8.22 7.80
CA GLN A 640 -25.07 -8.77 8.59
C GLN A 640 -24.77 -8.56 10.07
N TYR A 641 -25.57 -7.76 10.75
CA TYR A 641 -25.38 -7.44 12.17
C TYR A 641 -26.02 -8.44 13.14
N PRO A 642 -25.40 -8.72 14.31
CA PRO A 642 -24.03 -8.32 14.66
C PRO A 642 -23.00 -9.08 13.83
N HIS A 643 -21.86 -8.45 13.50
CA HIS A 643 -20.86 -9.02 12.60
C HIS A 643 -19.55 -9.30 13.33
N GLN A 644 -19.03 -10.52 13.15
CA GLN A 644 -17.68 -10.90 13.61
C GLN A 644 -16.72 -10.91 12.42
N GLY A 645 -15.77 -10.00 12.41
CA GLY A 645 -14.78 -9.93 11.33
C GLY A 645 -14.35 -8.50 11.02
N HIS A 646 -13.84 -8.33 9.81
CA HIS A 646 -13.57 -7.00 9.25
C HIS A 646 -14.89 -6.35 8.84
N ALA A 647 -14.92 -5.01 8.82
CA ALA A 647 -16.07 -4.29 8.27
C ALA A 647 -15.65 -2.94 7.69
N LEU A 648 -16.40 -2.46 6.71
CA LEU A 648 -16.29 -1.11 6.15
C LEU A 648 -17.55 -0.31 6.47
N MET A 649 -17.35 0.89 7.04
CA MET A 649 -18.37 1.89 7.26
C MET A 649 -18.01 3.14 6.48
N ILE A 650 -18.90 3.60 5.61
CA ILE A 650 -18.72 4.86 4.88
C ILE A 650 -19.60 5.92 5.51
N TRP A 651 -18.98 6.94 6.08
CA TRP A 651 -19.62 8.04 6.80
C TRP A 651 -19.88 9.21 5.86
N ASP A 652 -21.13 9.68 5.79
CA ASP A 652 -21.58 10.75 4.93
C ASP A 652 -21.95 11.99 5.75
N SER A 653 -21.27 13.12 5.49
CA SER A 653 -21.59 14.42 6.09
C SER A 653 -22.72 15.19 5.37
N GLY A 654 -23.32 14.58 4.34
CA GLY A 654 -24.37 15.17 3.51
C GLY A 654 -23.82 15.96 2.32
N ALA A 655 -24.72 16.28 1.39
CA ALA A 655 -24.38 17.07 0.21
C ALA A 655 -23.98 18.50 0.60
N TRP A 656 -22.98 19.06 -0.09
CA TRP A 656 -22.54 20.44 0.15
C TRP A 656 -23.63 21.46 -0.13
N ASN A 657 -23.88 22.31 0.83
CA ASN A 657 -24.80 23.44 0.73
C ASN A 657 -23.99 24.76 0.71
N PRO A 658 -23.92 25.47 -0.41
CA PRO A 658 -23.16 26.69 -0.55
C PRO A 658 -23.64 27.84 0.35
N GLU A 659 -24.89 27.82 0.83
CA GLU A 659 -25.44 28.88 1.70
C GLU A 659 -24.93 28.73 3.14
N THR A 660 -24.68 27.50 3.58
CA THR A 660 -24.26 27.19 4.95
C THR A 660 -22.79 26.76 5.04
N ASP A 661 -22.15 26.55 3.89
CA ASP A 661 -20.80 25.98 3.75
C ASP A 661 -20.65 24.65 4.52
N ARG A 662 -21.65 23.76 4.41
CA ARG A 662 -21.72 22.46 5.06
C ARG A 662 -21.91 21.35 4.05
N GLY A 663 -21.47 20.16 4.44
CA GLY A 663 -21.54 18.96 3.63
C GLY A 663 -20.24 18.67 2.85
N ASN A 664 -20.23 17.54 2.16
CA ASN A 664 -19.05 17.03 1.46
C ASN A 664 -18.99 17.51 0.02
N ALA A 665 -17.78 17.63 -0.50
CA ALA A 665 -17.58 17.55 -1.94
C ALA A 665 -17.92 16.13 -2.45
N LEU A 666 -18.30 16.04 -3.73
CA LEU A 666 -18.36 14.76 -4.41
C LEU A 666 -16.94 14.17 -4.50
N PRO A 667 -16.81 12.85 -4.39
CA PRO A 667 -15.53 12.21 -4.64
C PRO A 667 -14.98 12.56 -6.02
N PRO A 668 -13.67 12.82 -6.15
CA PRO A 668 -13.09 13.06 -7.46
C PRO A 668 -13.21 11.82 -8.35
N THR A 669 -13.64 11.99 -9.59
CA THR A 669 -13.79 10.90 -10.57
C THR A 669 -12.53 10.63 -11.39
N ASN A 670 -11.46 11.36 -11.12
CA ASN A 670 -10.15 11.22 -11.76
C ASN A 670 -9.02 11.27 -10.73
N ASN A 671 -7.79 11.21 -11.20
CA ASN A 671 -6.58 11.20 -10.36
C ASN A 671 -6.06 12.60 -10.00
N THR A 672 -6.91 13.60 -9.95
CA THR A 672 -6.58 14.92 -9.41
C THR A 672 -7.21 15.11 -8.05
N GLY A 673 -6.48 15.76 -7.15
CA GLY A 673 -7.04 16.20 -5.87
C GLY A 673 -8.11 17.28 -6.10
N PRO A 674 -9.15 17.35 -5.27
CA PRO A 674 -10.13 18.42 -5.35
C PRO A 674 -9.48 19.76 -4.98
N THR A 675 -9.80 20.80 -5.76
CA THR A 675 -9.37 22.17 -5.55
C THR A 675 -10.57 23.03 -5.17
N LYS A 676 -10.35 24.23 -4.65
CA LYS A 676 -11.43 25.20 -4.41
C LYS A 676 -12.18 25.58 -5.68
N GLU A 677 -11.55 25.46 -6.85
CA GLU A 677 -12.11 25.78 -8.14
C GLU A 677 -13.01 24.66 -8.68
N THR A 678 -12.66 23.39 -8.36
CA THR A 678 -13.47 22.23 -8.72
C THR A 678 -14.62 21.98 -7.73
N GLY A 679 -14.80 22.81 -6.77
CA GLY A 679 -15.90 23.01 -5.85
C GLY A 679 -15.89 22.13 -4.66
N PHE A 680 -16.20 22.49 -3.59
CA PHE A 680 -16.96 22.00 -3.08
C PHE A 680 -17.43 21.49 -1.84
N GLY A 681 -17.39 22.04 -0.78
CA GLY A 681 -17.74 21.64 0.54
C GLY A 681 -16.52 21.50 1.43
N ASN A 682 -16.73 21.20 2.67
CA ASN A 682 -15.67 20.92 3.62
C ASN A 682 -15.08 19.54 3.38
N ASP A 683 -13.80 19.39 3.67
CA ASP A 683 -13.17 18.08 3.67
C ASP A 683 -13.72 17.24 4.84
N PRO A 684 -14.34 16.09 4.61
CA PRO A 684 -14.94 15.28 5.65
C PRO A 684 -13.93 14.41 6.43
N HIS A 685 -12.65 14.52 6.17
CA HIS A 685 -11.57 13.67 6.71
C HIS A 685 -11.62 13.50 8.24
N GLU A 686 -12.00 14.57 8.95
CA GLU A 686 -12.09 14.59 10.41
C GLU A 686 -13.45 14.10 10.95
N SER A 687 -14.47 14.02 10.11
CA SER A 687 -15.86 13.84 10.55
C SER A 687 -16.13 12.48 11.22
N PRO A 688 -15.66 11.32 10.71
CA PRO A 688 -15.97 10.04 11.35
C PRO A 688 -15.47 9.96 12.79
N ARG A 689 -14.21 10.33 13.06
CA ARG A 689 -13.65 10.21 14.43
C ARG A 689 -14.28 11.12 15.48
N ARG A 690 -15.04 12.15 15.03
CA ARG A 690 -15.75 13.10 15.89
C ARG A 690 -17.24 12.74 16.05
N THR A 691 -17.74 11.81 15.28
CA THR A 691 -19.17 11.42 15.27
C THR A 691 -19.48 10.48 16.43
N PRO A 692 -20.41 10.79 17.34
CA PRO A 692 -20.70 9.94 18.51
C PRO A 692 -21.09 8.51 18.16
N ALA A 693 -21.86 8.29 17.08
CA ALA A 693 -22.21 6.95 16.64
C ALA A 693 -20.97 6.15 16.18
N ALA A 694 -20.04 6.80 15.44
CA ALA A 694 -18.78 6.18 15.06
C ALA A 694 -17.90 5.86 16.27
N GLN A 695 -17.85 6.76 17.25
CA GLN A 695 -17.11 6.55 18.50
C GLN A 695 -17.69 5.37 19.30
N ALA A 696 -19.02 5.26 19.39
CA ALA A 696 -19.69 4.13 20.04
C ALA A 696 -19.39 2.80 19.33
N GLN A 697 -19.37 2.78 18.00
CA GLN A 697 -19.04 1.59 17.22
C GLN A 697 -17.57 1.19 17.40
N LYS A 698 -16.64 2.15 17.35
CA LYS A 698 -15.21 1.94 17.65
C LYS A 698 -15.02 1.34 19.04
N SER A 699 -15.70 1.92 20.05
CA SER A 699 -15.61 1.45 21.43
C SER A 699 -16.15 0.03 21.58
N ALA A 700 -17.25 -0.31 20.92
CA ALA A 700 -17.79 -1.67 20.91
C ALA A 700 -16.82 -2.65 20.23
N PHE A 701 -16.20 -2.26 19.11
CA PHE A 701 -15.26 -3.10 18.38
C PHE A 701 -13.97 -3.34 19.14
N MET A 702 -13.46 -2.33 19.86
CA MET A 702 -12.26 -2.42 20.71
C MET A 702 -12.57 -3.05 22.08
N GLN A 703 -13.21 -4.21 22.06
CA GLN A 703 -13.46 -5.06 23.24
C GLN A 703 -13.11 -6.51 22.87
N ARG A 704 -12.70 -7.27 23.88
CA ARG A 704 -12.48 -8.69 23.71
C ARG A 704 -13.82 -9.39 23.31
N ASP A 705 -13.77 -10.34 22.40
CA ASP A 705 -14.92 -11.07 21.87
C ASP A 705 -16.03 -10.18 21.27
N SER A 706 -15.66 -8.98 20.82
CA SER A 706 -16.60 -8.01 20.31
C SER A 706 -17.04 -8.28 18.89
N GLU A 707 -18.14 -7.64 18.55
CA GLU A 707 -18.77 -7.65 17.25
C GLU A 707 -18.87 -6.22 16.72
N VAL A 708 -18.91 -6.06 15.40
CA VAL A 708 -19.33 -4.81 14.79
C VAL A 708 -20.82 -4.63 15.02
N ILE A 709 -21.18 -3.60 15.78
CA ILE A 709 -22.58 -3.27 16.07
C ILE A 709 -23.16 -2.34 15.02
N ASP A 710 -24.46 -2.45 14.81
CA ASP A 710 -25.21 -1.51 14.00
C ASP A 710 -25.45 -0.20 14.77
N VAL A 711 -24.92 0.90 14.24
CA VAL A 711 -25.13 2.25 14.79
C VAL A 711 -25.84 3.19 13.83
N CYS A 712 -26.18 2.70 12.64
CA CYS A 712 -26.78 3.48 11.55
C CYS A 712 -28.21 3.00 11.24
N GLY A 713 -28.58 1.77 11.63
CA GLY A 713 -29.88 1.17 11.33
C GLY A 713 -30.13 0.98 9.84
N ASP A 714 -31.34 1.16 9.40
CA ASP A 714 -31.74 1.05 7.99
C ASP A 714 -31.40 2.31 7.16
N ASP A 715 -30.54 3.21 7.65
CA ASP A 715 -30.16 4.47 6.96
C ASP A 715 -28.63 4.54 6.74
N ILE A 716 -28.20 5.51 5.93
CA ILE A 716 -26.76 5.80 5.74
C ILE A 716 -26.11 6.17 7.07
N CYS A 717 -24.84 5.86 7.22
CA CYS A 717 -24.05 6.31 8.36
C CYS A 717 -23.75 7.80 8.24
N ARG A 718 -24.44 8.62 9.04
CA ARG A 718 -24.30 10.08 9.01
C ARG A 718 -23.19 10.54 9.94
N SER A 719 -22.24 11.28 9.41
CA SER A 719 -21.29 12.02 10.21
C SER A 719 -21.67 13.47 10.35
N PHE A 720 -21.18 14.10 11.43
CA PHE A 720 -21.30 15.55 11.56
C PHE A 720 -20.26 16.23 10.67
N ASP A 721 -20.67 17.30 10.03
CA ASP A 721 -19.77 18.31 9.51
C ASP A 721 -18.86 18.80 10.64
N HIS A 722 -17.54 18.79 10.43
CA HIS A 722 -16.55 19.19 11.44
C HIS A 722 -16.76 20.64 11.97
N THR A 723 -17.41 21.52 11.21
CA THR A 723 -17.77 22.87 11.67
C THR A 723 -18.87 22.87 12.73
N GLY A 724 -19.54 21.74 12.97
CA GLY A 724 -20.57 21.59 14.00
C GLY A 724 -20.07 21.09 15.36
N LEU A 725 -18.82 20.62 15.42
CA LEU A 725 -18.24 19.96 16.60
C LEU A 725 -17.32 20.87 17.44
N ASP A 726 -17.04 22.09 17.00
CA ASP A 726 -16.27 23.08 17.77
C ASP A 726 -17.11 23.76 18.87
N ARG A 727 -18.01 23.01 19.53
CA ARG A 727 -18.85 23.51 20.60
C ARG A 727 -18.64 22.77 21.88
#